data_a2be418fff6f4465b4ee91812538ae01
#
_entry.id   a2be418fff6f4465b4ee91812538ae01
#
_cell.length_a   1.000
_cell.length_b   1.000
_cell.length_c   1.000
_cell.angle_alpha   90.00
_cell.angle_beta   90.00
_cell.angle_gamma   90.00
#
_symmetry.space_group_name_H-M   'P 1'
#
loop_
_entity.id
_entity.type
_entity.pdbx_description
1 polymer ?
#
loop_
_entity_poly.entity_id
_entity_poly.type
_entity_poly.pdbx_seq_one_letter_code
_entity_poly.pdbx_strand_id
1 'polypeptide(L)'
;MIALSAVRKRETVSGDIKSQKFVPLRRVGVDILEQLKERVVDEIENYFLMRHTTCLASQLTALENAVSAVLYGETGTVSAVPISPGGGKSTLIRALLKSLSVCFRSMDDPVAKHFGGIIVVVEKSSEGHELESLCNESAGKIVATLVESANDFNLSLGHCPNGTATRFDECLRRACPDYDSCHLMQCSRRLHETPILIMLHARYQRFMEAIETISFWEDVTQQRYTRTLLLIDELPDMFEEGAINLGILNSAATELDQLKPSYHYGVRMQKQELIYQWNRYVQHPFVKLQKVISTDYGPYGLLMREDVETAGFQVGPLEELREKLLAYANGTKAEQIVETLLTCNHCYSAVANTVSIFLPRLKRLHGWEHPATFIFSGTATLSPELTDNPHIHLLNDCWEESYARLTFYSQRGDAIKPSKTDFRRGGHLQAIAHWISHVITQMQDKHQRILVVTFKEFSEPLWNMLQPYHNILLPYIDGCDCPQPKLPYYGGLNGSNQYLESTCVICAGLNRFEPKDYLMRALALDEDGTITSEIQQALNSTTPVRLDQMPSVMSIQDFTLARDIVQLVFRSALRHHYGADPIDCWLLAPPQGVLSALKDHFGNCNFIEIPSLPESCVQATLTGKRYAGSETLASKMLNWLQNWDGSPVSPNDIRQATGLSQNQFKEVRRHPEIQKFFETHVKTSGSGRHTTYCRIDMKEE
;
A
#
# COMPACT_ATOMS: atom_id res chain seq x y z
N MET A 1 18.00 4.42 13.32
CA MET A 1 19.14 3.46 13.39
C MET A 1 20.25 3.87 14.33
N ILE A 2 20.62 5.13 14.51
CA ILE A 2 21.65 5.52 15.52
C ILE A 2 21.12 5.47 16.96
N ALA A 3 19.87 5.82 17.18
CA ALA A 3 19.27 5.56 18.49
C ALA A 3 19.40 4.07 18.84
N LEU A 4 19.24 3.17 17.84
CA LEU A 4 19.45 1.73 17.97
C LEU A 4 20.93 1.37 18.28
N SER A 5 21.90 1.97 17.55
CA SER A 5 23.32 1.68 17.82
C SER A 5 23.84 2.33 19.12
N ALA A 6 23.32 3.49 19.48
CA ALA A 6 23.65 4.13 20.73
C ALA A 6 23.03 3.39 21.93
N VAL A 7 21.83 2.89 21.80
CA VAL A 7 21.17 2.04 22.81
C VAL A 7 21.91 0.70 22.94
N ARG A 8 22.21 0.01 21.82
CA ARG A 8 23.00 -1.25 21.87
C ARG A 8 24.40 -1.05 22.38
N LYS A 9 25.10 0.10 22.10
CA LYS A 9 26.42 0.38 22.70
C LYS A 9 26.38 0.63 24.21
N ARG A 10 25.29 1.19 24.74
CA ARG A 10 25.09 1.28 26.19
C ARG A 10 24.80 -0.09 26.82
N GLU A 11 24.07 -0.96 26.09
CA GLU A 11 23.76 -2.32 26.56
C GLU A 11 24.96 -3.27 26.54
N THR A 12 25.88 -3.12 25.57
CA THR A 12 27.12 -3.94 25.52
C THR A 12 28.15 -3.56 26.61
N VAL A 13 27.96 -2.42 27.26
CA VAL A 13 28.84 -2.01 28.43
C VAL A 13 28.29 -2.49 29.76
N SER A 14 26.99 -2.85 29.85
CA SER A 14 26.40 -3.46 31.04
C SER A 14 26.22 -4.97 30.82
N GLY A 15 27.19 -5.77 31.31
CA GLY A 15 27.04 -7.23 31.33
C GLY A 15 25.72 -7.65 31.98
N ASP A 16 25.15 -8.75 31.47
CA ASP A 16 23.97 -9.47 31.98
C ASP A 16 22.58 -8.85 31.75
N ILE A 17 22.20 -8.65 30.48
CA ILE A 17 20.79 -8.42 30.13
C ILE A 17 19.93 -9.72 30.26
N LYS A 18 20.54 -10.89 30.23
CA LYS A 18 19.83 -12.17 30.31
C LYS A 18 19.20 -12.52 31.65
N SER A 19 19.44 -11.74 32.70
CA SER A 19 18.94 -12.03 34.06
C SER A 19 18.01 -10.97 34.66
N GLN A 20 17.70 -9.87 33.95
CA GLN A 20 16.67 -8.96 34.45
C GLN A 20 15.29 -9.58 34.23
N LYS A 21 14.77 -10.19 35.28
CA LYS A 21 13.40 -10.67 35.35
C LYS A 21 12.48 -9.52 35.01
N PHE A 22 11.78 -9.63 33.88
CA PHE A 22 10.60 -8.82 33.59
C PHE A 22 9.72 -8.87 34.85
N VAL A 23 9.43 -7.71 35.42
CA VAL A 23 8.45 -7.64 36.52
C VAL A 23 7.12 -7.98 35.85
N PRO A 24 6.49 -9.11 36.21
CA PRO A 24 5.20 -9.46 35.66
C PRO A 24 4.25 -8.30 36.00
N LEU A 25 3.61 -7.72 34.96
CA LEU A 25 2.60 -6.70 35.11
C LEU A 25 1.61 -7.13 36.19
N ARG A 26 1.46 -6.37 37.26
CA ARG A 26 0.44 -6.63 38.25
C ARG A 26 -0.89 -6.47 37.56
N ARG A 27 -1.67 -7.56 37.46
CA ARG A 27 -3.02 -7.52 36.90
C ARG A 27 -3.84 -6.49 37.67
N VAL A 28 -4.31 -5.48 36.99
CA VAL A 28 -5.27 -4.53 37.50
C VAL A 28 -6.57 -5.27 37.77
N GLY A 29 -7.29 -4.90 38.82
CA GLY A 29 -8.62 -5.47 39.08
C GLY A 29 -9.57 -5.16 37.92
N VAL A 30 -10.41 -6.12 37.58
CA VAL A 30 -11.41 -5.99 36.49
C VAL A 30 -12.25 -4.72 36.69
N ASP A 31 -12.63 -4.40 37.92
CA ASP A 31 -13.44 -3.22 38.26
C ASP A 31 -12.78 -1.90 37.84
N ILE A 32 -11.46 -1.80 37.88
CA ILE A 32 -10.73 -0.58 37.48
C ILE A 32 -10.71 -0.43 35.96
N LEU A 33 -10.57 -1.54 35.22
CA LEU A 33 -10.65 -1.52 33.76
C LEU A 33 -12.06 -1.24 33.27
N GLU A 34 -13.11 -1.76 33.94
CA GLU A 34 -14.50 -1.40 33.63
C GLU A 34 -14.78 0.09 33.85
N GLN A 35 -14.32 0.67 34.95
CA GLN A 35 -14.43 2.15 35.16
C GLN A 35 -13.67 2.95 34.09
N LEU A 36 -12.52 2.45 33.65
CA LEU A 36 -11.80 3.08 32.55
C LEU A 36 -12.59 2.96 31.24
N LYS A 37 -13.17 1.79 30.95
CA LYS A 37 -14.02 1.56 29.80
C LYS A 37 -15.19 2.54 29.77
N GLU A 38 -15.96 2.64 30.87
CA GLU A 38 -17.07 3.58 30.98
C GLU A 38 -16.61 5.02 30.65
N ARG A 39 -15.51 5.47 31.24
CA ARG A 39 -14.95 6.79 30.97
C ARG A 39 -14.55 6.99 29.49
N VAL A 40 -13.98 5.97 28.84
CA VAL A 40 -13.63 6.04 27.41
C VAL A 40 -14.89 6.13 26.55
N VAL A 41 -15.95 5.38 26.89
CA VAL A 41 -17.23 5.40 26.19
C VAL A 41 -17.89 6.77 26.32
N ASP A 42 -17.93 7.34 27.53
CA ASP A 42 -18.42 8.70 27.77
C ASP A 42 -17.67 9.74 26.91
N GLU A 43 -16.35 9.61 26.79
CA GLU A 43 -15.56 10.49 25.94
C GLU A 43 -15.87 10.29 24.45
N ILE A 44 -16.14 9.07 24.00
CA ILE A 44 -16.59 8.81 22.62
C ILE A 44 -17.91 9.53 22.35
N GLU A 45 -18.90 9.38 23.22
CA GLU A 45 -20.19 10.06 23.09
C GLU A 45 -20.05 11.58 23.10
N ASN A 46 -19.23 12.13 24.00
CA ASN A 46 -18.91 13.54 24.04
C ASN A 46 -18.28 14.07 22.75
N TYR A 47 -17.38 13.30 22.11
CA TYR A 47 -16.81 13.68 20.80
C TYR A 47 -17.85 13.74 19.69
N PHE A 48 -18.80 12.80 19.66
CA PHE A 48 -19.90 12.84 18.69
C PHE A 48 -20.81 14.04 18.93
N LEU A 49 -21.16 14.31 20.18
CA LEU A 49 -21.98 15.47 20.57
C LEU A 49 -21.31 16.80 20.19
N MET A 50 -20.03 16.98 20.51
CA MET A 50 -19.27 18.20 20.18
C MET A 50 -19.17 18.47 18.68
N ARG A 51 -19.16 17.42 17.86
CA ARG A 51 -19.13 17.53 16.40
C ARG A 51 -20.51 17.64 15.76
N HIS A 52 -21.56 17.69 16.56
CA HIS A 52 -22.95 17.68 16.09
C HIS A 52 -23.24 16.50 15.16
N THR A 53 -22.60 15.34 15.39
CA THR A 53 -22.80 14.12 14.63
C THR A 53 -23.57 13.11 15.44
N THR A 54 -24.48 12.39 14.77
CA THR A 54 -25.27 11.34 15.42
C THR A 54 -24.44 10.06 15.49
N CYS A 55 -24.31 9.46 16.67
CA CYS A 55 -23.79 8.11 16.83
C CYS A 55 -24.98 7.14 16.87
N LEU A 56 -24.97 6.11 16.02
CA LEU A 56 -25.98 5.06 16.06
C LEU A 56 -25.71 4.14 17.25
N ALA A 57 -26.78 3.60 17.87
CA ALA A 57 -26.64 2.69 19.01
C ALA A 57 -25.76 1.45 18.67
N SER A 58 -25.95 0.87 17.47
CA SER A 58 -25.12 -0.24 16.99
C SER A 58 -23.66 0.17 16.79
N GLN A 59 -23.41 1.39 16.34
CA GLN A 59 -22.06 1.95 16.20
C GLN A 59 -21.39 2.12 17.56
N LEU A 60 -22.12 2.65 18.56
CA LEU A 60 -21.60 2.80 19.91
C LEU A 60 -21.24 1.44 20.51
N THR A 61 -22.12 0.44 20.38
CA THR A 61 -21.84 -0.94 20.85
C THR A 61 -20.57 -1.52 20.20
N ALA A 62 -20.36 -1.31 18.91
CA ALA A 62 -19.14 -1.76 18.23
C ALA A 62 -17.89 -1.05 18.77
N LEU A 63 -17.98 0.26 19.05
CA LEU A 63 -16.88 1.01 19.64
C LEU A 63 -16.61 0.56 21.08
N GLU A 64 -17.64 0.26 21.89
CA GLU A 64 -17.51 -0.33 23.22
C GLU A 64 -16.80 -1.70 23.19
N ASN A 65 -17.17 -2.57 22.24
CA ASN A 65 -16.51 -3.86 22.04
C ASN A 65 -15.03 -3.68 21.67
N ALA A 66 -14.72 -2.74 20.79
CA ALA A 66 -13.35 -2.40 20.42
C ALA A 66 -12.55 -1.85 21.61
N VAL A 67 -13.16 -0.97 22.45
CA VAL A 67 -12.55 -0.48 23.70
C VAL A 67 -12.25 -1.66 24.63
N SER A 68 -13.23 -2.55 24.82
CA SER A 68 -13.04 -3.75 25.64
C SER A 68 -11.88 -4.61 25.13
N ALA A 69 -11.84 -4.88 23.84
CA ALA A 69 -10.75 -5.66 23.23
C ALA A 69 -9.38 -5.01 23.50
N VAL A 70 -9.26 -3.69 23.39
CA VAL A 70 -8.01 -2.96 23.65
C VAL A 70 -7.61 -3.03 25.14
N LEU A 71 -8.57 -2.84 26.06
CA LEU A 71 -8.26 -2.79 27.50
C LEU A 71 -7.90 -4.17 28.05
N TYR A 72 -8.43 -5.24 27.48
CA TYR A 72 -8.17 -6.63 27.90
C TYR A 72 -7.19 -7.38 27.00
N GLY A 73 -6.58 -6.71 26.02
CA GLY A 73 -5.64 -7.33 25.09
C GLY A 73 -4.37 -7.85 25.75
N GLU A 74 -3.90 -9.00 25.28
CA GLU A 74 -2.68 -9.63 25.79
C GLU A 74 -1.45 -9.27 24.95
N THR A 75 -0.32 -9.08 25.60
CA THR A 75 0.97 -8.87 24.91
C THR A 75 1.30 -10.03 23.98
N GLY A 76 1.92 -9.77 22.86
CA GLY A 76 2.24 -10.76 21.83
C GLY A 76 1.10 -11.06 20.87
N THR A 77 -0.11 -10.49 21.09
CA THR A 77 -1.26 -10.70 20.21
C THR A 77 -1.45 -9.52 19.25
N VAL A 78 -1.98 -9.80 18.07
CA VAL A 78 -2.36 -8.79 17.07
C VAL A 78 -3.82 -8.97 16.71
N SER A 79 -4.58 -7.90 16.82
CA SER A 79 -6.01 -7.88 16.47
C SER A 79 -6.30 -6.80 15.42
N ALA A 80 -6.98 -7.18 14.35
CA ALA A 80 -7.51 -6.24 13.38
C ALA A 80 -8.96 -5.89 13.75
N VAL A 81 -9.24 -4.60 13.83
CA VAL A 81 -10.54 -4.05 14.23
C VAL A 81 -11.19 -3.40 13.00
N PRO A 82 -12.12 -4.09 12.31
CA PRO A 82 -12.77 -3.61 11.10
C PRO A 82 -13.86 -2.60 11.45
N ILE A 83 -13.50 -1.33 11.59
CA ILE A 83 -14.43 -0.21 11.73
C ILE A 83 -14.45 0.59 10.45
N SER A 84 -15.60 0.67 9.78
CA SER A 84 -15.77 1.41 8.53
C SER A 84 -15.28 2.86 8.61
N PRO A 85 -14.79 3.45 7.50
CA PRO A 85 -14.43 4.86 7.48
C PRO A 85 -15.63 5.73 7.88
N GLY A 86 -15.45 6.61 8.85
CA GLY A 86 -16.54 7.38 9.49
C GLY A 86 -17.19 6.69 10.69
N GLY A 87 -16.89 5.40 10.92
CA GLY A 87 -17.43 4.64 12.06
C GLY A 87 -16.88 5.03 13.43
N GLY A 88 -15.95 5.99 13.52
CA GLY A 88 -15.47 6.51 14.80
C GLY A 88 -14.07 6.02 15.22
N LYS A 89 -13.28 5.40 14.34
CA LYS A 89 -11.90 4.93 14.64
C LYS A 89 -11.04 6.00 15.33
N SER A 90 -10.85 7.15 14.68
CA SER A 90 -10.02 8.23 15.23
C SER A 90 -10.64 8.82 16.50
N THR A 91 -11.98 8.79 16.64
CA THR A 91 -12.67 9.20 17.88
C THR A 91 -12.36 8.23 19.01
N LEU A 92 -12.39 6.92 18.76
CA LEU A 92 -12.03 5.88 19.71
C LEU A 92 -10.57 6.02 20.17
N ILE A 93 -9.62 6.16 19.23
CA ILE A 93 -8.19 6.34 19.55
C ILE A 93 -8.00 7.62 20.43
N ARG A 94 -8.66 8.73 20.08
CA ARG A 94 -8.59 9.98 20.84
C ARG A 94 -9.16 9.81 22.26
N ALA A 95 -10.31 9.16 22.41
CA ALA A 95 -10.95 8.91 23.69
C ALA A 95 -10.10 8.01 24.60
N LEU A 96 -9.53 6.92 24.02
CA LEU A 96 -8.59 6.05 24.72
C LEU A 96 -7.36 6.83 25.21
N LEU A 97 -6.71 7.57 24.32
CA LEU A 97 -5.51 8.32 24.65
C LEU A 97 -5.78 9.43 25.68
N LYS A 98 -6.89 10.16 25.56
CA LYS A 98 -7.28 11.17 26.53
C LYS A 98 -7.46 10.55 27.92
N SER A 99 -8.18 9.44 28.00
CA SER A 99 -8.47 8.77 29.28
C SER A 99 -7.23 8.15 29.90
N LEU A 100 -6.37 7.50 29.08
CA LEU A 100 -5.14 6.86 29.53
C LEU A 100 -4.05 7.88 29.93
N SER A 101 -3.98 9.03 29.22
CA SER A 101 -3.01 10.09 29.54
C SER A 101 -3.20 10.65 30.93
N VAL A 102 -4.42 10.74 31.42
CA VAL A 102 -4.72 11.14 32.81
C VAL A 102 -4.12 10.17 33.81
N CYS A 103 -4.13 8.86 33.53
CA CYS A 103 -3.54 7.84 34.38
C CYS A 103 -2.00 7.94 34.42
N PHE A 104 -1.37 8.30 33.32
CA PHE A 104 0.10 8.51 33.23
C PHE A 104 0.61 9.78 33.92
N ARG A 105 -0.27 10.54 34.61
CA ARG A 105 0.20 11.59 35.52
C ARG A 105 1.08 11.04 36.62
N SER A 106 0.85 9.81 37.06
CA SER A 106 1.70 9.12 38.04
C SER A 106 1.82 7.66 37.66
N MET A 107 3.04 7.12 37.69
CA MET A 107 3.26 5.68 37.54
C MET A 107 2.81 4.89 38.78
N ASP A 108 2.30 5.55 39.84
CA ASP A 108 1.62 4.86 40.94
C ASP A 108 0.17 4.51 40.62
N ASP A 109 -0.42 5.14 39.61
CA ASP A 109 -1.76 4.80 39.11
C ASP A 109 -1.80 3.32 38.66
N PRO A 110 -2.80 2.54 39.10
CA PRO A 110 -2.92 1.11 38.72
C PRO A 110 -3.02 0.88 37.23
N VAL A 111 -3.70 1.75 36.48
CA VAL A 111 -3.83 1.67 35.01
C VAL A 111 -2.51 1.97 34.32
N ALA A 112 -1.79 3.01 34.78
CA ALA A 112 -0.48 3.33 34.28
C ALA A 112 0.51 2.17 34.49
N LYS A 113 0.46 1.52 35.66
CA LYS A 113 1.25 0.32 35.94
C LYS A 113 0.87 -0.88 35.07
N HIS A 114 -0.42 -1.00 34.73
CA HIS A 114 -0.91 -2.09 33.88
C HIS A 114 -0.39 -2.00 32.45
N PHE A 115 -0.50 -0.82 31.83
CA PHE A 115 -0.06 -0.63 30.44
C PHE A 115 1.43 -0.29 30.33
N GLY A 116 2.05 0.20 31.38
CA GLY A 116 3.45 0.66 31.37
C GLY A 116 3.73 1.79 30.38
N GLY A 117 3.00 1.84 29.26
CA GLY A 117 3.03 2.84 28.22
C GLY A 117 2.33 2.37 26.93
N ILE A 118 2.27 3.26 25.94
CA ILE A 118 1.52 3.08 24.68
C ILE A 118 2.38 3.53 23.50
N ILE A 119 2.27 2.80 22.38
CA ILE A 119 2.76 3.23 21.08
C ILE A 119 1.54 3.50 20.20
N VAL A 120 1.50 4.63 19.52
CA VAL A 120 0.43 5.01 18.59
C VAL A 120 1.02 5.29 17.22
N VAL A 121 0.44 4.69 16.19
CA VAL A 121 0.89 4.86 14.80
C VAL A 121 -0.22 5.51 14.00
N VAL A 122 0.09 6.63 13.33
CA VAL A 122 -0.85 7.41 12.53
C VAL A 122 -0.29 7.69 11.13
N GLU A 123 -1.18 7.99 10.18
CA GLU A 123 -0.76 8.26 8.80
C GLU A 123 -0.18 9.67 8.65
N LYS A 124 -0.75 10.68 9.32
CA LYS A 124 -0.44 12.10 9.09
C LYS A 124 0.24 12.77 10.27
N SER A 125 1.22 13.63 9.97
CA SER A 125 1.94 14.43 10.98
C SER A 125 0.98 15.38 11.72
N SER A 126 0.04 16.03 11.04
CA SER A 126 -0.94 16.89 11.68
C SER A 126 -1.78 16.18 12.75
N GLU A 127 -2.19 14.93 12.46
CA GLU A 127 -2.91 14.11 13.43
C GLU A 127 -2.01 13.71 14.60
N GLY A 128 -0.76 13.39 14.34
CA GLY A 128 0.24 13.09 15.36
C GLY A 128 0.42 14.26 16.34
N HIS A 129 0.53 15.49 15.84
CA HIS A 129 0.61 16.71 16.69
C HIS A 129 -0.65 16.95 17.50
N GLU A 130 -1.83 16.75 16.92
CA GLU A 130 -3.09 16.86 17.64
C GLU A 130 -3.20 15.86 18.79
N LEU A 131 -2.76 14.61 18.56
CA LEU A 131 -2.76 13.57 19.61
C LEU A 131 -1.72 13.86 20.69
N GLU A 132 -0.53 14.34 20.33
CA GLU A 132 0.49 14.76 21.30
C GLU A 132 -0.02 15.87 22.20
N SER A 133 -0.62 16.93 21.63
CA SER A 133 -1.23 18.03 22.39
C SER A 133 -2.34 17.53 23.30
N LEU A 134 -3.26 16.72 22.76
CA LEU A 134 -4.37 16.13 23.52
C LEU A 134 -3.87 15.35 24.74
N CYS A 135 -2.87 14.49 24.58
CA CYS A 135 -2.32 13.69 25.68
C CYS A 135 -1.66 14.57 26.74
N ASN A 136 -0.83 15.52 26.34
CA ASN A 136 -0.08 16.38 27.24
C ASN A 136 -1.00 17.37 28.00
N GLU A 137 -1.98 17.95 27.33
CA GLU A 137 -3.00 18.81 27.94
C GLU A 137 -3.87 18.02 28.93
N SER A 138 -4.35 16.83 28.55
CA SER A 138 -5.16 15.97 29.42
C SER A 138 -4.39 15.54 30.68
N ALA A 139 -3.12 15.25 30.56
CA ALA A 139 -2.25 14.89 31.67
C ALA A 139 -1.79 16.12 32.50
N GLY A 140 -1.81 17.32 31.94
CA GLY A 140 -1.24 18.54 32.59
C GLY A 140 0.29 18.50 32.71
N LYS A 141 0.95 17.61 31.99
CA LYS A 141 2.41 17.47 31.88
C LYS A 141 2.77 16.72 30.61
N ILE A 142 4.06 16.70 30.23
CA ILE A 142 4.54 15.93 29.09
C ILE A 142 4.47 14.43 29.41
N VAL A 143 3.57 13.70 28.76
CA VAL A 143 3.42 12.25 28.81
C VAL A 143 3.47 11.61 27.42
N ALA A 144 3.39 12.41 26.35
CA ALA A 144 3.43 11.94 24.98
C ALA A 144 4.50 12.68 24.17
N THR A 145 5.08 11.99 23.20
CA THR A 145 6.04 12.55 22.23
C THR A 145 5.76 12.02 20.84
N LEU A 146 5.61 12.95 19.87
CA LEU A 146 5.58 12.62 18.45
C LEU A 146 7.01 12.46 17.91
N VAL A 147 7.26 11.36 17.20
CA VAL A 147 8.52 11.11 16.51
C VAL A 147 8.37 11.40 15.04
N GLU A 148 8.83 12.58 14.66
CA GLU A 148 8.83 13.03 13.27
C GLU A 148 9.92 12.36 12.42
N SER A 149 9.73 12.32 11.11
CA SER A 149 10.76 11.93 10.16
C SER A 149 11.71 13.10 9.86
N ALA A 150 12.94 12.80 9.40
CA ALA A 150 13.87 13.82 8.97
C ALA A 150 13.33 14.67 7.80
N ASN A 151 12.49 14.08 6.95
CA ASN A 151 11.87 14.78 5.81
C ASN A 151 10.80 15.77 6.26
N ASP A 152 9.96 15.39 7.24
CA ASP A 152 8.92 16.27 7.77
C ASP A 152 9.53 17.48 8.48
N PHE A 153 10.61 17.26 9.21
CA PHE A 153 11.38 18.31 9.85
C PHE A 153 11.97 19.32 8.84
N ASN A 154 12.57 18.84 7.75
CA ASN A 154 13.12 19.70 6.70
C ASN A 154 12.05 20.52 5.96
N LEU A 155 10.82 19.99 5.84
CA LEU A 155 9.70 20.71 5.25
C LEU A 155 9.15 21.79 6.20
N SER A 156 9.14 21.55 7.51
CA SER A 156 8.57 22.49 8.50
C SER A 156 9.51 23.59 8.96
N LEU A 157 10.82 23.35 9.01
CA LEU A 157 11.81 24.29 9.55
C LEU A 157 12.90 24.77 8.58
N GLY A 158 12.79 24.42 7.33
CA GLY A 158 13.50 25.08 6.23
C GLY A 158 14.97 24.77 6.02
N HIS A 159 15.78 24.41 6.99
CA HIS A 159 17.21 24.15 6.74
C HIS A 159 17.89 23.29 7.81
N CYS A 160 18.19 22.04 7.47
CA CYS A 160 19.25 21.30 8.14
C CYS A 160 20.61 21.71 7.51
N PRO A 161 21.59 22.20 8.27
CA PRO A 161 22.90 22.61 7.73
C PRO A 161 23.65 21.48 7.02
N ASN A 162 23.26 20.22 7.24
CA ASN A 162 23.88 19.04 6.63
C ASN A 162 23.13 18.49 5.40
N GLY A 163 22.07 19.19 4.93
CA GLY A 163 21.31 18.82 3.72
C GLY A 163 20.26 17.72 3.93
N THR A 164 19.48 17.44 2.88
CA THR A 164 18.28 16.62 2.90
C THR A 164 18.50 15.11 3.03
N ALA A 165 19.75 14.63 3.01
CA ALA A 165 20.09 13.19 3.00
C ALA A 165 20.58 12.66 4.35
N THR A 166 20.36 13.36 5.43
CA THR A 166 20.96 13.02 6.71
C THR A 166 20.31 11.83 7.38
N ARG A 167 21.03 10.74 7.40
CA ARG A 167 20.82 9.69 8.39
C ARG A 167 21.29 10.23 9.74
N PHE A 168 20.63 9.84 10.84
CA PHE A 168 21.03 10.22 12.21
C PHE A 168 22.53 9.93 12.51
N ASP A 169 23.08 8.85 11.93
CA ASP A 169 24.48 8.48 12.04
C ASP A 169 25.43 9.46 11.31
N GLU A 170 24.99 10.08 10.25
CA GLU A 170 25.80 11.10 9.58
C GLU A 170 25.91 12.39 10.42
N CYS A 171 24.86 12.75 11.14
CA CYS A 171 24.89 13.89 12.07
C CYS A 171 25.91 13.67 13.19
N LEU A 172 25.96 12.47 13.76
CA LEU A 172 26.98 12.08 14.73
C LEU A 172 28.39 12.07 14.12
N ARG A 173 28.56 11.46 12.93
CA ARG A 173 29.85 11.33 12.26
C ARG A 173 30.42 12.66 11.79
N ARG A 174 29.53 13.60 11.40
CA ARG A 174 29.93 14.94 10.90
C ARG A 174 30.14 15.95 12.00
N ALA A 175 29.99 15.57 13.28
CA ALA A 175 30.05 16.47 14.41
C ALA A 175 29.20 17.75 14.17
N CYS A 176 27.89 17.52 13.88
CA CYS A 176 26.97 18.60 13.62
C CYS A 176 26.98 19.61 14.78
N PRO A 177 27.22 20.90 14.55
CA PRO A 177 27.28 21.91 15.63
C PRO A 177 25.93 22.04 16.35
N ASP A 178 24.79 21.75 15.64
CA ASP A 178 23.45 21.85 16.20
C ASP A 178 22.93 20.51 16.73
N TYR A 179 23.80 19.51 16.87
CA TYR A 179 23.38 18.15 17.26
C TYR A 179 22.57 18.12 18.55
N ASP A 180 22.97 18.88 19.55
CA ASP A 180 22.30 18.90 20.84
C ASP A 180 21.04 19.76 20.87
N SER A 181 20.97 20.79 20.04
CA SER A 181 19.82 21.68 19.90
C SER A 181 18.83 21.22 18.80
N CYS A 182 19.24 20.28 17.96
CA CYS A 182 18.43 19.80 16.85
C CYS A 182 17.15 19.12 17.35
N HIS A 183 16.00 19.59 16.88
CA HIS A 183 14.69 19.05 17.25
C HIS A 183 14.57 17.54 16.98
N LEU A 184 15.06 17.06 15.83
CA LEU A 184 15.09 15.63 15.50
C LEU A 184 15.88 14.80 16.49
N MET A 185 17.03 15.34 16.95
CA MET A 185 17.86 14.66 17.95
C MET A 185 17.20 14.68 19.33
N GLN A 186 16.51 15.78 19.66
CA GLN A 186 15.72 15.87 20.88
C GLN A 186 14.54 14.90 20.86
N CYS A 187 13.77 14.82 19.73
CA CYS A 187 12.70 13.84 19.56
C CYS A 187 13.25 12.40 19.67
N SER A 188 14.42 12.12 19.08
CA SER A 188 15.05 10.80 19.19
C SER A 188 15.47 10.44 20.63
N ARG A 189 15.90 11.42 21.43
CA ARG A 189 16.19 11.22 22.87
C ARG A 189 14.91 10.97 23.66
N ARG A 190 13.85 11.71 23.36
CA ARG A 190 12.52 11.57 24.01
C ARG A 190 11.81 10.24 23.71
N LEU A 191 12.29 9.48 22.72
CA LEU A 191 11.80 8.12 22.45
C LEU A 191 11.68 7.28 23.72
N HIS A 192 12.60 7.47 24.65
CA HIS A 192 12.70 6.69 25.88
C HIS A 192 12.35 7.48 27.15
N GLU A 193 11.80 8.68 27.03
CA GLU A 193 11.50 9.56 28.17
C GLU A 193 10.01 9.70 28.47
N THR A 194 9.13 9.26 27.55
CA THR A 194 7.67 9.42 27.71
C THR A 194 6.92 8.10 27.64
N PRO A 195 5.86 7.90 28.43
CA PRO A 195 5.04 6.68 28.37
C PRO A 195 4.30 6.51 27.05
N ILE A 196 3.87 7.59 26.40
CA ILE A 196 3.12 7.54 25.14
C ILE A 196 4.06 7.98 24.00
N LEU A 197 4.23 7.09 23.03
CA LEU A 197 5.03 7.31 21.85
C LEU A 197 4.13 7.37 20.61
N ILE A 198 4.11 8.50 19.92
CA ILE A 198 3.35 8.68 18.68
C ILE A 198 4.31 8.65 17.50
N MET A 199 3.97 7.91 16.44
CA MET A 199 4.82 7.70 15.27
C MET A 199 3.99 7.77 13.98
N LEU A 200 4.63 8.20 12.89
CA LEU A 200 4.04 8.06 11.54
C LEU A 200 4.29 6.66 10.99
N HIS A 201 3.42 6.17 10.09
CA HIS A 201 3.54 4.87 9.42
C HIS A 201 4.96 4.64 8.86
N ALA A 202 5.50 5.60 8.09
CA ALA A 202 6.84 5.49 7.51
C ALA A 202 7.96 5.36 8.54
N ARG A 203 7.74 5.90 9.76
CA ARG A 203 8.69 5.75 10.86
C ARG A 203 8.52 4.41 11.54
N TYR A 204 7.29 4.01 11.82
CA TYR A 204 6.96 2.74 12.43
C TYR A 204 7.45 1.54 11.60
N GLN A 205 7.32 1.58 10.27
CA GLN A 205 7.83 0.52 9.37
C GLN A 205 9.31 0.16 9.59
N ARG A 206 10.12 1.09 10.11
CA ARG A 206 11.53 0.84 10.44
C ARG A 206 11.73 0.11 11.76
N PHE A 207 10.73 0.16 12.64
CA PHE A 207 10.75 -0.48 13.96
C PHE A 207 9.86 -1.71 14.03
N MET A 208 9.11 -2.01 12.97
CA MET A 208 8.08 -3.05 12.98
C MET A 208 8.64 -4.41 13.42
N GLU A 209 9.84 -4.77 12.97
CA GLU A 209 10.52 -6.02 13.34
C GLU A 209 11.52 -5.87 14.50
N ALA A 210 11.70 -4.67 15.00
CA ALA A 210 12.57 -4.35 16.14
C ALA A 210 11.80 -3.51 17.17
N ILE A 211 10.53 -3.86 17.37
CA ILE A 211 9.59 -3.14 18.23
C ILE A 211 10.07 -3.05 19.67
N GLU A 212 10.82 -4.05 20.15
CA GLU A 212 11.42 -4.06 21.47
C GLU A 212 12.32 -2.86 21.72
N THR A 213 12.91 -2.27 20.66
CA THR A 213 13.80 -1.11 20.80
C THR A 213 13.07 0.19 21.15
N ILE A 214 11.77 0.25 20.87
CA ILE A 214 10.90 1.39 21.19
C ILE A 214 9.83 1.03 22.23
N SER A 215 9.79 -0.22 22.67
CA SER A 215 8.80 -0.69 23.65
C SER A 215 9.13 -0.32 25.08
N PHE A 216 10.27 0.34 25.37
CA PHE A 216 10.58 0.77 26.72
C PHE A 216 10.79 2.28 26.82
N TRP A 217 10.63 2.79 28.03
CA TRP A 217 10.97 4.16 28.41
C TRP A 217 11.40 4.20 29.88
N GLU A 218 12.06 5.27 30.28
CA GLU A 218 12.59 5.47 31.61
C GLU A 218 12.03 6.79 32.20
N ASP A 219 11.58 6.73 33.43
CA ASP A 219 11.12 7.94 34.13
C ASP A 219 12.31 8.76 34.67
N VAL A 220 11.98 9.89 35.29
CA VAL A 220 12.98 10.79 35.89
C VAL A 220 13.82 10.13 37.01
N THR A 221 13.36 9.01 37.56
CA THR A 221 14.07 8.22 38.56
C THR A 221 14.95 7.12 37.94
N GLN A 222 15.01 7.06 36.60
CA GLN A 222 15.69 6.01 35.82
C GLN A 222 15.01 4.62 35.98
N GLN A 223 13.77 4.58 36.43
CA GLN A 223 13.03 3.33 36.46
C GLN A 223 12.50 3.05 35.03
N ARG A 224 12.78 1.83 34.58
CA ARG A 224 12.38 1.36 33.23
C ARG A 224 10.99 0.73 33.23
N TYR A 225 10.19 1.13 32.27
CA TYR A 225 8.82 0.61 32.02
C TYR A 225 8.72 0.10 30.58
N THR A 226 7.82 -0.85 30.35
CA THR A 226 7.56 -1.41 29.02
C THR A 226 6.21 -0.92 28.51
N ARG A 227 6.16 -0.37 27.29
CA ARG A 227 4.92 -0.06 26.59
C ARG A 227 4.30 -1.35 26.11
N THR A 228 3.14 -1.71 26.65
CA THR A 228 2.49 -3.01 26.37
C THR A 228 1.33 -2.90 25.39
N LEU A 229 0.99 -1.70 24.94
CA LEU A 229 -0.10 -1.43 24.02
C LEU A 229 0.41 -0.72 22.76
N LEU A 230 0.00 -1.20 21.59
CA LEU A 230 0.26 -0.59 20.27
C LEU A 230 -1.06 -0.39 19.54
N LEU A 231 -1.38 0.86 19.22
CA LEU A 231 -2.56 1.26 18.47
C LEU A 231 -2.13 1.75 17.09
N ILE A 232 -2.67 1.18 16.02
CA ILE A 232 -2.34 1.53 14.62
C ILE A 232 -3.60 2.02 13.92
N ASP A 233 -3.63 3.30 13.53
CA ASP A 233 -4.70 3.86 12.70
C ASP A 233 -4.38 3.62 11.23
N GLU A 234 -5.15 2.77 10.59
CA GLU A 234 -4.99 2.15 9.28
C GLU A 234 -3.73 1.25 9.17
N LEU A 235 -3.83 0.23 8.32
CA LEU A 235 -2.75 -0.73 8.12
C LEU A 235 -1.56 -0.10 7.40
N PRO A 236 -0.36 -0.06 7.99
CA PRO A 236 0.84 0.32 7.26
C PRO A 236 1.20 -0.75 6.22
N ASP A 237 1.96 -0.39 5.19
CA ASP A 237 2.44 -1.38 4.22
C ASP A 237 3.39 -2.38 4.90
N MET A 238 2.93 -3.62 5.00
CA MET A 238 3.66 -4.72 5.65
C MET A 238 4.55 -5.49 4.66
N PHE A 239 4.38 -5.26 3.37
CA PHE A 239 5.16 -5.97 2.36
C PHE A 239 6.54 -5.34 2.17
N GLU A 240 7.52 -6.19 2.02
CA GLU A 240 8.88 -5.82 1.69
C GLU A 240 9.35 -6.61 0.47
N GLU A 241 9.78 -5.92 -0.56
CA GLU A 241 10.20 -6.53 -1.82
C GLU A 241 11.63 -7.08 -1.78
N GLY A 242 12.50 -6.51 -0.99
CA GLY A 242 13.89 -6.94 -0.88
C GLY A 242 14.60 -7.13 -2.24
N ALA A 243 14.48 -6.18 -3.16
CA ALA A 243 15.09 -6.32 -4.49
C ALA A 243 16.62 -6.35 -4.44
N ILE A 244 17.25 -7.34 -5.08
CA ILE A 244 18.70 -7.46 -5.21
C ILE A 244 19.07 -7.48 -6.70
N ASN A 245 19.96 -6.58 -7.10
CA ASN A 245 20.58 -6.56 -8.42
C ASN A 245 22.06 -6.17 -8.34
N LEU A 246 22.81 -6.28 -9.44
CA LEU A 246 24.24 -5.95 -9.45
C LEU A 246 24.53 -4.50 -9.01
N GLY A 247 23.67 -3.55 -9.35
CA GLY A 247 23.83 -2.15 -8.93
C GLY A 247 23.73 -1.98 -7.41
N ILE A 248 22.76 -2.64 -6.80
CA ILE A 248 22.58 -2.66 -5.34
C ILE A 248 23.75 -3.37 -4.65
N LEU A 249 24.18 -4.51 -5.18
CA LEU A 249 25.34 -5.25 -4.64
C LEU A 249 26.64 -4.44 -4.73
N ASN A 250 26.89 -3.77 -5.84
CA ASN A 250 28.06 -2.90 -6.01
C ASN A 250 28.00 -1.68 -5.09
N SER A 251 26.80 -1.11 -4.88
CA SER A 251 26.61 -0.03 -3.93
C SER A 251 26.88 -0.49 -2.49
N ALA A 252 26.45 -1.68 -2.11
CA ALA A 252 26.75 -2.28 -0.81
C ALA A 252 28.24 -2.56 -0.62
N ALA A 253 28.89 -3.12 -1.65
CA ALA A 253 30.36 -3.34 -1.62
C ALA A 253 31.14 -2.02 -1.47
N THR A 254 30.69 -0.96 -2.18
CA THR A 254 31.29 0.38 -2.06
C THR A 254 31.11 0.96 -0.64
N GLU A 255 29.92 0.75 -0.06
CA GLU A 255 29.64 1.19 1.31
C GLU A 255 30.53 0.47 2.34
N LEU A 256 30.75 -0.85 2.17
CA LEU A 256 31.70 -1.63 2.98
C LEU A 256 33.15 -1.13 2.81
N ASP A 257 33.53 -0.79 1.58
CA ASP A 257 34.89 -0.27 1.30
C ASP A 257 35.11 1.15 1.87
N GLN A 258 34.05 1.94 1.99
CA GLN A 258 34.09 3.29 2.60
C GLN A 258 34.05 3.28 4.13
N LEU A 259 33.85 2.12 4.78
CA LEU A 259 33.94 2.04 6.25
C LEU A 259 35.34 2.53 6.68
N LYS A 260 35.36 3.58 7.50
CA LYS A 260 36.64 4.13 7.99
C LYS A 260 37.40 3.06 8.77
N PRO A 261 38.65 2.77 8.41
CA PRO A 261 39.46 1.89 9.23
C PRO A 261 39.62 2.55 10.63
N SER A 262 39.23 1.86 11.67
CA SER A 262 39.62 2.26 12.99
C SER A 262 41.14 2.22 13.06
N TYR A 263 41.76 3.11 13.85
CA TYR A 263 43.24 3.15 14.03
C TYR A 263 43.83 1.87 14.66
N HIS A 264 42.98 0.92 15.07
CA HIS A 264 43.40 -0.37 15.61
C HIS A 264 43.59 -1.40 14.51
N TYR A 265 44.76 -2.04 14.45
CA TYR A 265 45.13 -3.09 13.49
C TYR A 265 44.06 -4.19 13.38
N GLY A 266 43.45 -4.61 14.47
CA GLY A 266 42.40 -5.61 14.50
C GLY A 266 41.14 -5.24 13.68
N VAL A 267 40.73 -3.99 13.66
CA VAL A 267 39.56 -3.53 12.89
C VAL A 267 39.87 -3.43 11.40
N ARG A 268 41.11 -3.18 11.01
CA ARG A 268 41.52 -3.20 9.60
C ARG A 268 41.45 -4.62 9.00
N MET A 269 41.87 -5.61 9.76
CA MET A 269 41.74 -7.02 9.38
C MET A 269 40.28 -7.44 9.25
N GLN A 270 39.40 -6.95 10.13
CA GLN A 270 37.98 -7.24 10.08
C GLN A 270 37.28 -6.65 8.86
N LYS A 271 37.64 -5.45 8.41
CA LYS A 271 37.13 -4.85 7.17
C LYS A 271 37.48 -5.71 5.95
N GLN A 272 38.72 -6.14 5.82
CA GLN A 272 39.15 -6.99 4.71
C GLN A 272 38.43 -8.35 4.73
N GLU A 273 38.26 -8.91 5.90
CA GLU A 273 37.51 -10.16 6.08
C GLU A 273 36.04 -10.00 5.71
N LEU A 274 35.37 -8.90 6.10
CA LEU A 274 33.99 -8.60 5.69
C LEU A 274 33.86 -8.49 4.18
N ILE A 275 34.75 -7.76 3.51
CA ILE A 275 34.75 -7.62 2.05
C ILE A 275 34.99 -8.99 1.38
N TYR A 276 35.92 -9.80 1.91
CA TYR A 276 36.18 -11.13 1.41
C TYR A 276 34.95 -12.04 1.54
N GLN A 277 34.29 -12.06 2.71
CA GLN A 277 33.10 -12.86 2.97
C GLN A 277 31.91 -12.37 2.15
N TRP A 278 31.71 -11.05 2.00
CA TRP A 278 30.73 -10.47 1.13
C TRP A 278 30.87 -10.96 -0.31
N ASN A 279 32.08 -10.87 -0.87
CA ASN A 279 32.35 -11.33 -2.22
C ASN A 279 32.10 -12.83 -2.38
N ARG A 280 32.54 -13.63 -1.39
CA ARG A 280 32.43 -15.09 -1.44
C ARG A 280 31.00 -15.59 -1.26
N TYR A 281 30.24 -15.04 -0.31
CA TYR A 281 28.95 -15.60 0.10
C TYR A 281 27.73 -14.84 -0.45
N VAL A 282 27.92 -13.65 -1.00
CA VAL A 282 26.83 -12.86 -1.59
C VAL A 282 27.07 -12.58 -3.07
N GLN A 283 28.18 -11.94 -3.44
CA GLN A 283 28.39 -11.45 -4.80
C GLN A 283 28.66 -12.58 -5.81
N HIS A 284 29.52 -13.53 -5.49
CA HIS A 284 29.80 -14.67 -6.38
C HIS A 284 28.58 -15.60 -6.56
N PRO A 285 27.85 -16.00 -5.50
CA PRO A 285 26.60 -16.74 -5.64
C PRO A 285 25.58 -16.00 -6.50
N PHE A 286 25.43 -14.68 -6.34
CA PHE A 286 24.52 -13.90 -7.17
C PHE A 286 24.87 -13.95 -8.67
N VAL A 287 26.15 -13.81 -9.02
CA VAL A 287 26.60 -13.91 -10.42
C VAL A 287 26.35 -15.31 -10.99
N LYS A 288 26.49 -16.36 -10.19
CA LYS A 288 26.13 -17.73 -10.62
C LYS A 288 24.63 -17.85 -10.84
N LEU A 289 23.82 -17.37 -9.91
CA LEU A 289 22.38 -17.40 -10.00
C LEU A 289 21.86 -16.64 -11.23
N GLN A 290 22.45 -15.50 -11.56
CA GLN A 290 22.14 -14.76 -12.78
C GLN A 290 22.35 -15.59 -14.06
N LYS A 291 23.41 -16.40 -14.12
CA LYS A 291 23.66 -17.27 -15.26
C LYS A 291 22.62 -18.38 -15.40
N VAL A 292 22.24 -18.99 -14.28
CA VAL A 292 21.16 -20.01 -14.25
C VAL A 292 19.86 -19.41 -14.73
N ILE A 293 19.46 -18.27 -14.16
CA ILE A 293 18.21 -17.58 -14.53
C ILE A 293 18.18 -17.23 -16.03
N SER A 294 19.27 -16.72 -16.57
CA SER A 294 19.33 -16.30 -17.98
C SER A 294 19.28 -17.47 -18.97
N THR A 295 19.67 -18.68 -18.54
CA THR A 295 19.69 -19.88 -19.40
C THR A 295 18.44 -20.73 -19.28
N ASP A 296 17.93 -20.92 -18.08
CA ASP A 296 16.96 -21.99 -17.79
C ASP A 296 15.53 -21.48 -17.56
N TYR A 297 15.34 -20.23 -17.11
CA TYR A 297 14.04 -19.73 -16.69
C TYR A 297 13.42 -18.66 -17.61
N GLY A 298 14.07 -18.28 -18.71
CA GLY A 298 13.56 -17.21 -19.59
C GLY A 298 13.52 -15.83 -18.90
N PRO A 299 12.59 -14.93 -19.33
CA PRO A 299 12.53 -13.57 -18.78
C PRO A 299 11.94 -13.45 -17.37
N TYR A 300 11.29 -14.51 -16.89
CA TYR A 300 10.67 -14.57 -15.54
C TYR A 300 10.83 -15.96 -14.97
N GLY A 301 11.24 -16.08 -13.73
CA GLY A 301 11.38 -17.37 -13.05
C GLY A 301 11.14 -17.28 -11.56
N LEU A 302 10.42 -18.26 -11.03
CA LEU A 302 10.34 -18.50 -9.60
C LEU A 302 11.49 -19.41 -9.21
N LEU A 303 12.29 -18.98 -8.25
CA LEU A 303 13.39 -19.71 -7.67
C LEU A 303 12.98 -20.19 -6.29
N MET A 304 13.12 -21.47 -6.06
CA MET A 304 12.92 -22.02 -4.72
C MET A 304 14.17 -21.80 -3.86
N ARG A 305 14.02 -21.90 -2.55
CA ARG A 305 15.14 -21.79 -1.61
C ARG A 305 16.30 -22.71 -1.98
N GLU A 306 15.99 -23.91 -2.40
CA GLU A 306 16.96 -24.93 -2.83
C GLU A 306 17.79 -24.50 -4.06
N ASP A 307 17.16 -23.81 -5.03
CA ASP A 307 17.86 -23.26 -6.20
C ASP A 307 18.85 -22.17 -5.79
N VAL A 308 18.45 -21.32 -4.86
CA VAL A 308 19.27 -20.24 -4.30
C VAL A 308 20.44 -20.81 -3.52
N GLU A 309 20.24 -21.83 -2.73
CA GLU A 309 21.30 -22.54 -1.99
C GLU A 309 22.26 -23.28 -2.93
N THR A 310 21.75 -23.92 -3.98
CA THR A 310 22.55 -24.57 -5.02
C THR A 310 23.45 -23.58 -5.76
N ALA A 311 23.00 -22.33 -5.94
CA ALA A 311 23.83 -21.26 -6.49
C ALA A 311 24.96 -20.82 -5.54
N GLY A 312 24.90 -21.21 -4.27
CA GLY A 312 25.95 -20.97 -3.28
C GLY A 312 25.59 -20.01 -2.13
N PHE A 313 24.31 -19.61 -2.02
CA PHE A 313 23.82 -18.89 -0.86
C PHE A 313 23.54 -19.88 0.28
N GLN A 314 24.51 -20.04 1.16
CA GLN A 314 24.43 -21.00 2.28
C GLN A 314 24.07 -20.28 3.58
N VAL A 315 23.10 -20.81 4.33
CA VAL A 315 22.56 -20.21 5.55
C VAL A 315 23.65 -19.96 6.60
N GLY A 316 24.43 -20.97 6.99
CA GLY A 316 25.46 -20.84 8.01
C GLY A 316 26.49 -19.74 7.74
N PRO A 317 27.14 -19.71 6.56
CA PRO A 317 28.04 -18.60 6.19
C PRO A 317 27.37 -17.23 6.13
N LEU A 318 26.09 -17.16 5.73
CA LEU A 318 25.35 -15.89 5.72
C LEU A 318 25.02 -15.42 7.14
N GLU A 319 24.69 -16.32 8.08
CA GLU A 319 24.50 -16.01 9.50
C GLU A 319 25.79 -15.46 10.14
N GLU A 320 26.94 -16.11 9.90
CA GLU A 320 28.23 -15.60 10.37
C GLU A 320 28.55 -14.22 9.80
N LEU A 321 28.27 -14.00 8.52
CA LEU A 321 28.45 -12.71 7.87
C LEU A 321 27.51 -11.65 8.46
N ARG A 322 26.25 -12.01 8.73
CA ARG A 322 25.27 -11.12 9.39
C ARG A 322 25.76 -10.67 10.76
N GLU A 323 26.23 -11.57 11.61
CA GLU A 323 26.76 -11.21 12.94
C GLU A 323 27.93 -10.23 12.84
N LYS A 324 28.83 -10.45 11.90
CA LYS A 324 29.96 -9.55 11.65
C LYS A 324 29.49 -8.19 11.11
N LEU A 325 28.52 -8.17 10.19
CA LEU A 325 27.94 -6.94 9.65
C LEU A 325 27.22 -6.15 10.75
N LEU A 326 26.47 -6.81 11.63
CA LEU A 326 25.84 -6.18 12.80
C LEU A 326 26.86 -5.56 13.73
N ALA A 327 28.00 -6.22 13.96
CA ALA A 327 29.06 -5.73 14.84
C ALA A 327 29.83 -4.54 14.26
N TYR A 328 30.13 -4.53 12.96
CA TYR A 328 31.08 -3.60 12.33
C TYR A 328 30.50 -2.69 11.26
N ALA A 329 29.37 -3.06 10.68
CA ALA A 329 28.73 -2.40 9.53
C ALA A 329 27.21 -2.31 9.68
N ASN A 330 26.72 -2.20 10.91
CA ASN A 330 25.29 -2.12 11.22
C ASN A 330 24.64 -0.96 10.48
N GLY A 331 23.49 -1.22 9.87
CA GLY A 331 22.70 -0.26 9.13
C GLY A 331 23.20 -0.01 7.70
N THR A 332 24.15 -0.79 7.21
CA THR A 332 24.60 -0.76 5.82
C THR A 332 23.63 -1.53 4.92
N LYS A 333 23.67 -1.23 3.61
CA LYS A 333 22.96 -2.03 2.61
C LYS A 333 23.39 -3.50 2.61
N ALA A 334 24.65 -3.75 2.93
CA ALA A 334 25.18 -5.11 2.99
C ALA A 334 24.48 -5.93 4.09
N GLU A 335 24.29 -5.35 5.26
CA GLU A 335 23.53 -6.00 6.34
C GLU A 335 22.08 -6.27 5.94
N GLN A 336 21.40 -5.28 5.36
CA GLN A 336 20.02 -5.42 4.90
C GLN A 336 19.85 -6.52 3.86
N ILE A 337 20.78 -6.64 2.91
CA ILE A 337 20.75 -7.68 1.88
C ILE A 337 20.93 -9.06 2.52
N VAL A 338 21.90 -9.22 3.43
CA VAL A 338 22.13 -10.52 4.10
C VAL A 338 20.94 -10.91 4.96
N GLU A 339 20.34 -9.96 5.69
CA GLU A 339 19.10 -10.21 6.45
C GLU A 339 17.97 -10.67 5.53
N THR A 340 17.79 -9.98 4.39
CA THR A 340 16.79 -10.34 3.40
C THR A 340 17.02 -11.74 2.85
N LEU A 341 18.25 -12.10 2.49
CA LEU A 341 18.62 -13.44 2.00
C LEU A 341 18.36 -14.55 3.04
N LEU A 342 18.51 -14.25 4.33
CA LEU A 342 18.28 -15.20 5.41
C LEU A 342 16.81 -15.40 5.74
N THR A 343 15.99 -14.37 5.59
CA THR A 343 14.59 -14.36 6.04
C THR A 343 13.59 -14.72 4.95
N CYS A 344 13.98 -14.67 3.67
CA CYS A 344 13.07 -14.98 2.56
C CYS A 344 13.03 -16.46 2.24
N ASN A 345 11.83 -17.01 2.13
CA ASN A 345 11.60 -18.40 1.74
C ASN A 345 11.56 -18.59 0.22
N HIS A 346 11.20 -17.55 -0.52
CA HIS A 346 11.02 -17.60 -1.97
C HIS A 346 11.72 -16.42 -2.63
N CYS A 347 12.16 -16.60 -3.85
CA CYS A 347 12.63 -15.50 -4.69
C CYS A 347 12.03 -15.58 -6.08
N TYR A 348 11.80 -14.43 -6.67
CA TYR A 348 11.31 -14.28 -8.02
C TYR A 348 12.32 -13.50 -8.85
N SER A 349 12.58 -13.97 -10.05
CA SER A 349 13.47 -13.29 -10.97
C SER A 349 12.68 -12.59 -12.07
N ALA A 350 12.94 -11.31 -12.27
CA ALA A 350 12.47 -10.58 -13.45
C ALA A 350 13.70 -10.14 -14.28
N VAL A 351 13.74 -10.55 -15.53
CA VAL A 351 14.75 -10.14 -16.51
C VAL A 351 14.08 -9.13 -17.44
N ALA A 352 14.28 -7.84 -17.14
CA ALA A 352 14.09 -6.81 -18.16
C ALA A 352 15.49 -6.47 -18.71
N ASN A 353 15.99 -5.28 -18.68
CA ASN A 353 17.36 -4.97 -19.12
C ASN A 353 18.44 -5.33 -18.08
N THR A 354 18.05 -5.67 -16.86
CA THR A 354 18.93 -6.08 -15.76
C THR A 354 18.27 -7.20 -14.96
N VAL A 355 19.04 -8.24 -14.62
CA VAL A 355 18.55 -9.31 -13.76
C VAL A 355 18.37 -8.77 -12.34
N SER A 356 17.15 -8.81 -11.84
CA SER A 356 16.82 -8.49 -10.45
C SER A 356 16.19 -9.71 -9.79
N ILE A 357 16.60 -10.01 -8.57
CA ILE A 357 15.98 -11.00 -7.71
C ILE A 357 15.14 -10.23 -6.71
N PHE A 358 13.88 -10.62 -6.59
CA PHE A 358 12.96 -10.08 -5.61
C PHE A 358 12.76 -11.12 -4.53
N LEU A 359 12.82 -10.69 -3.29
CA LEU A 359 12.66 -11.52 -2.11
C LEU A 359 11.46 -10.98 -1.33
N PRO A 360 10.25 -11.43 -1.72
CA PRO A 360 9.03 -10.97 -1.08
C PRO A 360 8.92 -11.50 0.34
N ARG A 361 8.59 -10.64 1.28
CA ARG A 361 8.29 -11.02 2.65
C ARG A 361 7.25 -10.13 3.29
N LEU A 362 6.57 -10.67 4.27
CA LEU A 362 5.66 -9.94 5.14
C LEU A 362 6.38 -9.63 6.46
N LYS A 363 6.36 -8.35 6.87
CA LYS A 363 6.94 -7.95 8.15
C LYS A 363 6.11 -8.51 9.31
N ARG A 364 6.78 -9.01 10.33
CA ARG A 364 6.12 -9.58 11.50
C ARG A 364 5.65 -8.51 12.46
N LEU A 365 4.43 -8.66 12.95
CA LEU A 365 3.80 -7.79 13.96
C LEU A 365 3.58 -8.50 15.30
N HIS A 366 4.05 -9.72 15.43
CA HIS A 366 3.77 -10.58 16.60
C HIS A 366 5.06 -11.17 17.17
N GLY A 367 4.98 -11.57 18.43
CA GLY A 367 6.06 -12.20 19.18
C GLY A 367 5.89 -11.97 20.68
N TRP A 368 6.53 -12.78 21.52
CA TRP A 368 6.37 -12.72 22.98
C TRP A 368 6.81 -11.38 23.62
N GLU A 369 7.69 -10.62 22.96
CA GLU A 369 8.12 -9.27 23.38
C GLU A 369 7.27 -8.15 22.74
N HIS A 370 6.32 -8.51 21.90
CA HIS A 370 5.51 -7.55 21.19
C HIS A 370 4.37 -7.02 22.08
N PRO A 371 4.08 -5.71 22.05
CA PRO A 371 2.90 -5.18 22.73
C PRO A 371 1.61 -5.78 22.17
N ALA A 372 0.53 -5.75 22.97
CA ALA A 372 -0.81 -6.01 22.46
C ALA A 372 -1.11 -5.02 21.32
N THR A 373 -1.33 -5.51 20.12
CA THR A 373 -1.41 -4.68 18.92
C THR A 373 -2.83 -4.66 18.36
N PHE A 374 -3.35 -3.47 18.12
CA PHE A 374 -4.67 -3.25 17.54
C PHE A 374 -4.55 -2.40 16.27
N ILE A 375 -4.99 -2.98 15.14
CA ILE A 375 -4.99 -2.33 13.83
C ILE A 375 -6.42 -1.92 13.50
N PHE A 376 -6.72 -0.64 13.53
CA PHE A 376 -8.03 -0.10 13.18
C PHE A 376 -8.09 0.18 11.69
N SER A 377 -8.73 -0.68 10.90
CA SER A 377 -8.83 -0.48 9.45
C SER A 377 -10.24 -0.71 8.94
N GLY A 378 -10.76 0.26 8.19
CA GLY A 378 -12.07 0.16 7.57
C GLY A 378 -12.14 -0.81 6.41
N THR A 379 -11.00 -1.27 5.95
CA THR A 379 -10.86 -2.23 4.85
C THR A 379 -10.16 -3.52 5.31
N ALA A 380 -10.16 -3.81 6.62
CA ALA A 380 -9.49 -4.99 7.17
C ALA A 380 -9.95 -6.30 6.50
N THR A 381 -11.26 -6.43 6.22
CA THR A 381 -11.84 -7.61 5.54
C THR A 381 -11.44 -7.75 4.06
N LEU A 382 -10.86 -6.70 3.46
CA LEU A 382 -10.34 -6.68 2.09
C LEU A 382 -8.80 -6.67 2.04
N SER A 383 -8.16 -6.99 3.15
CA SER A 383 -6.70 -6.97 3.27
C SER A 383 -6.21 -8.39 3.53
N PRO A 384 -5.76 -9.13 2.49
CA PRO A 384 -5.26 -10.51 2.65
C PRO A 384 -4.16 -10.63 3.70
N GLU A 385 -3.34 -9.59 3.86
CA GLU A 385 -2.32 -9.48 4.90
C GLU A 385 -2.88 -9.52 6.33
N LEU A 386 -4.19 -9.26 6.50
CA LEU A 386 -4.88 -9.36 7.79
C LEU A 386 -5.78 -10.59 7.87
N THR A 387 -6.49 -10.92 6.78
CA THR A 387 -7.47 -12.02 6.77
C THR A 387 -6.82 -13.41 6.65
N ASP A 388 -5.73 -13.49 5.90
CA ASP A 388 -5.06 -14.75 5.58
C ASP A 388 -3.83 -14.99 6.50
N ASN A 389 -3.52 -14.05 7.40
CA ASN A 389 -2.43 -14.18 8.34
C ASN A 389 -2.89 -14.89 9.63
N PRO A 390 -2.40 -16.12 9.92
CA PRO A 390 -2.85 -16.91 11.07
C PRO A 390 -2.49 -16.29 12.43
N HIS A 391 -1.61 -15.31 12.46
CA HIS A 391 -1.17 -14.61 13.67
C HIS A 391 -1.98 -13.34 13.97
N ILE A 392 -2.95 -12.99 13.11
CA ILE A 392 -3.79 -11.81 13.27
C ILE A 392 -5.23 -12.23 13.50
N HIS A 393 -5.81 -11.78 14.60
CA HIS A 393 -7.21 -12.03 14.93
C HIS A 393 -8.09 -10.92 14.35
N LEU A 394 -8.95 -11.28 13.41
CA LEU A 394 -9.98 -10.37 12.94
C LEU A 394 -11.12 -10.35 13.96
N LEU A 395 -11.41 -9.20 14.56
CA LEU A 395 -12.52 -9.05 15.50
C LEU A 395 -13.85 -9.01 14.72
N ASN A 396 -14.65 -10.06 14.86
CA ASN A 396 -15.90 -10.22 14.10
C ASN A 396 -17.11 -9.51 14.70
N ASP A 397 -17.05 -9.12 15.99
CA ASP A 397 -18.15 -8.47 16.70
C ASP A 397 -18.27 -6.96 16.37
N CYS A 398 -18.00 -6.65 15.12
CA CYS A 398 -18.03 -5.29 14.63
C CYS A 398 -19.41 -4.96 14.08
N TRP A 399 -19.67 -3.68 14.07
CA TRP A 399 -20.89 -3.06 13.67
C TRP A 399 -21.38 -3.54 12.28
N GLU A 400 -22.57 -4.14 12.26
CA GLU A 400 -23.30 -4.43 11.03
C GLU A 400 -23.90 -3.13 10.48
N GLU A 401 -23.24 -2.56 9.52
CA GLU A 401 -23.70 -1.37 8.83
C GLU A 401 -24.66 -1.71 7.70
N SER A 402 -25.73 -0.93 7.56
CA SER A 402 -26.63 -1.07 6.43
C SER A 402 -26.18 -0.19 5.25
N TYR A 403 -25.84 -0.82 4.15
CA TYR A 403 -25.49 -0.17 2.89
C TYR A 403 -26.62 -0.19 1.85
N ALA A 404 -27.87 -0.39 2.26
CA ALA A 404 -29.03 -0.48 1.37
C ALA A 404 -29.22 0.77 0.48
N ARG A 405 -28.68 1.92 0.89
CA ARG A 405 -28.70 3.17 0.10
C ARG A 405 -27.60 3.27 -0.95
N LEU A 406 -26.64 2.33 -0.98
CA LEU A 406 -25.53 2.32 -1.93
C LEU A 406 -25.90 1.46 -3.15
N THR A 407 -25.70 2.01 -4.34
CA THR A 407 -25.87 1.29 -5.60
C THR A 407 -24.57 1.37 -6.40
N PHE A 408 -24.02 0.22 -6.75
CA PHE A 408 -22.92 0.11 -7.70
C PHE A 408 -23.44 -0.11 -9.11
N TYR A 409 -23.02 0.73 -10.05
CA TYR A 409 -23.23 0.57 -11.47
C TYR A 409 -21.95 0.05 -12.12
N SER A 410 -21.98 -1.16 -12.61
CA SER A 410 -20.86 -1.80 -13.29
C SER A 410 -21.03 -1.69 -14.80
N GLN A 411 -20.29 -0.77 -15.42
CA GLN A 411 -20.30 -0.59 -16.86
C GLN A 411 -19.38 -1.58 -17.56
N ARG A 412 -19.86 -2.39 -18.49
CA ARG A 412 -18.99 -3.19 -19.36
C ARG A 412 -18.13 -2.30 -20.25
N GLY A 413 -16.85 -2.65 -20.40
CA GLY A 413 -15.86 -1.87 -21.12
C GLY A 413 -15.24 -2.63 -22.29
N ASP A 414 -16.02 -3.05 -23.30
CA ASP A 414 -15.50 -3.89 -24.39
C ASP A 414 -14.40 -3.21 -25.21
N ALA A 415 -14.48 -1.88 -25.38
CA ALA A 415 -13.51 -1.09 -26.14
C ALA A 415 -12.57 -0.24 -25.26
N ILE A 416 -12.87 -0.10 -23.98
CA ILE A 416 -12.12 0.77 -23.05
C ILE A 416 -11.76 -0.02 -21.79
N LYS A 417 -10.46 -0.09 -21.48
CA LYS A 417 -10.00 -0.70 -20.23
C LYS A 417 -9.66 0.39 -19.22
N PRO A 418 -9.97 0.18 -17.92
CA PRO A 418 -9.77 1.20 -16.88
C PRO A 418 -8.34 1.23 -16.34
N SER A 419 -7.32 1.10 -17.19
CA SER A 419 -5.93 1.11 -16.78
C SER A 419 -5.22 2.38 -17.23
N LYS A 420 -4.21 2.81 -16.47
CA LYS A 420 -3.37 3.97 -16.79
C LYS A 420 -2.71 3.85 -18.18
N THR A 421 -2.28 2.65 -18.54
CA THR A 421 -1.68 2.37 -19.86
C THR A 421 -2.70 2.54 -20.99
N ASP A 422 -3.94 2.12 -20.77
CA ASP A 422 -4.98 2.26 -21.79
C ASP A 422 -5.40 3.71 -21.97
N PHE A 423 -5.44 4.53 -20.94
CA PHE A 423 -5.73 5.97 -21.06
C PHE A 423 -4.72 6.71 -21.96
N ARG A 424 -3.49 6.23 -22.05
CA ARG A 424 -2.46 6.77 -22.95
C ARG A 424 -2.66 6.35 -24.40
N ARG A 425 -3.49 5.35 -24.67
CA ARG A 425 -3.79 4.91 -26.04
C ARG A 425 -4.65 5.94 -26.74
N GLY A 426 -4.50 6.00 -28.05
CA GLY A 426 -5.20 7.01 -28.84
C GLY A 426 -6.71 6.92 -28.72
N GLY A 427 -7.36 8.04 -28.52
CA GLY A 427 -8.81 8.16 -28.40
C GLY A 427 -9.41 7.65 -27.08
N HIS A 428 -8.67 6.88 -26.30
CA HIS A 428 -9.20 6.31 -25.06
C HIS A 428 -9.50 7.38 -24.01
N LEU A 429 -8.66 8.41 -23.87
CA LEU A 429 -8.92 9.50 -22.92
C LEU A 429 -10.21 10.26 -23.29
N GLN A 430 -10.45 10.52 -24.60
CA GLN A 430 -11.71 11.11 -25.07
C GLN A 430 -12.91 10.18 -24.84
N ALA A 431 -12.73 8.87 -25.08
CA ALA A 431 -13.77 7.90 -24.80
C ALA A 431 -14.15 7.85 -23.32
N ILE A 432 -13.16 7.94 -22.42
CA ILE A 432 -13.38 8.08 -20.96
C ILE A 432 -14.14 9.38 -20.64
N ALA A 433 -13.74 10.51 -21.24
CA ALA A 433 -14.44 11.77 -21.05
C ALA A 433 -15.90 11.69 -21.53
N HIS A 434 -16.17 11.04 -22.67
CA HIS A 434 -17.53 10.80 -23.17
C HIS A 434 -18.34 9.88 -22.25
N TRP A 435 -17.71 8.82 -21.70
CA TRP A 435 -18.34 7.97 -20.71
C TRP A 435 -18.72 8.73 -19.43
N ILE A 436 -17.78 9.51 -18.87
CA ILE A 436 -18.04 10.35 -17.70
C ILE A 436 -19.19 11.33 -18.01
N SER A 437 -19.15 12.01 -19.15
CA SER A 437 -20.21 12.94 -19.58
C SER A 437 -21.58 12.26 -19.68
N HIS A 438 -21.61 11.04 -20.21
CA HIS A 438 -22.85 10.25 -20.30
C HIS A 438 -23.40 9.91 -18.91
N VAL A 439 -22.55 9.42 -18.01
CA VAL A 439 -22.93 9.13 -16.62
C VAL A 439 -23.43 10.38 -15.92
N ILE A 440 -22.73 11.52 -16.04
CA ILE A 440 -23.14 12.78 -15.45
C ILE A 440 -24.51 13.20 -15.96
N THR A 441 -24.76 13.11 -17.27
CA THR A 441 -26.06 13.46 -17.88
C THR A 441 -27.20 12.60 -17.33
N GLN A 442 -26.94 11.33 -17.02
CA GLN A 442 -27.94 10.45 -16.39
C GLN A 442 -28.17 10.76 -14.90
N MET A 443 -27.15 11.28 -14.21
CA MET A 443 -27.15 11.43 -12.75
C MET A 443 -27.43 12.86 -12.29
N GLN A 444 -27.25 13.89 -13.11
CA GLN A 444 -27.33 15.30 -12.72
C GLN A 444 -28.67 15.73 -12.15
N ASP A 445 -29.77 15.07 -12.54
CA ASP A 445 -31.11 15.38 -11.99
C ASP A 445 -31.31 14.80 -10.57
N LYS A 446 -30.51 13.79 -10.21
CA LYS A 446 -30.56 13.13 -8.90
C LYS A 446 -29.50 13.66 -7.93
N HIS A 447 -28.38 14.10 -8.45
CA HIS A 447 -27.19 14.43 -7.68
C HIS A 447 -26.67 15.83 -8.01
N GLN A 448 -26.59 16.68 -7.00
CA GLN A 448 -26.11 18.07 -7.15
C GLN A 448 -24.60 18.16 -7.19
N ARG A 449 -23.88 17.18 -6.61
CA ARG A 449 -22.43 17.14 -6.49
C ARG A 449 -21.91 15.75 -6.84
N ILE A 450 -21.03 15.69 -7.83
CA ILE A 450 -20.48 14.45 -8.36
C ILE A 450 -18.97 14.43 -8.15
N LEU A 451 -18.48 13.36 -7.54
CA LEU A 451 -17.07 13.10 -7.35
C LEU A 451 -16.57 12.19 -8.47
N VAL A 452 -15.70 12.70 -9.33
CA VAL A 452 -15.02 11.92 -10.37
C VAL A 452 -13.58 11.69 -9.94
N VAL A 453 -13.14 10.43 -9.86
CA VAL A 453 -11.79 10.05 -9.47
C VAL A 453 -11.06 9.38 -10.61
N THR A 454 -9.83 9.81 -10.88
CA THR A 454 -9.00 9.29 -11.98
C THR A 454 -7.53 9.16 -11.57
N PHE A 455 -6.62 8.94 -12.53
CA PHE A 455 -5.18 8.95 -12.27
C PHE A 455 -4.62 10.39 -12.29
N LYS A 456 -3.62 10.67 -11.47
CA LYS A 456 -2.98 11.99 -11.34
C LYS A 456 -2.59 12.61 -12.69
N GLU A 457 -2.04 11.81 -13.59
CA GLU A 457 -1.59 12.24 -14.93
C GLU A 457 -2.73 12.76 -15.83
N PHE A 458 -3.95 12.19 -15.67
CA PHE A 458 -5.12 12.51 -16.49
C PHE A 458 -6.13 13.43 -15.81
N SER A 459 -5.86 13.82 -14.57
CA SER A 459 -6.71 14.63 -13.72
C SER A 459 -7.04 16.01 -14.35
N GLU A 460 -6.04 16.75 -14.80
CA GLU A 460 -6.20 18.05 -15.47
C GLU A 460 -6.75 17.90 -16.90
N PRO A 461 -6.22 17.02 -17.77
CA PRO A 461 -6.78 16.82 -19.10
C PRO A 461 -8.26 16.46 -19.13
N LEU A 462 -8.69 15.55 -18.25
CA LEU A 462 -10.11 15.16 -18.15
C LEU A 462 -10.95 16.32 -17.59
N TRP A 463 -10.46 17.06 -16.61
CA TRP A 463 -11.13 18.26 -16.13
C TRP A 463 -11.45 19.22 -17.28
N ASN A 464 -10.46 19.53 -18.11
CA ASN A 464 -10.63 20.43 -19.27
C ASN A 464 -11.64 19.89 -20.30
N MET A 465 -11.69 18.57 -20.53
CA MET A 465 -12.66 17.93 -21.43
C MET A 465 -14.08 17.96 -20.87
N LEU A 466 -14.26 18.05 -19.55
CA LEU A 466 -15.54 18.03 -18.84
C LEU A 466 -16.04 19.45 -18.50
N GLN A 467 -15.54 20.49 -19.17
CA GLN A 467 -15.89 21.90 -18.92
C GLN A 467 -17.40 22.17 -18.80
N PRO A 468 -18.31 21.56 -19.61
CA PRO A 468 -19.75 21.81 -19.47
C PRO A 468 -20.34 21.42 -18.11
N TYR A 469 -19.67 20.58 -17.34
CA TYR A 469 -20.15 20.02 -16.09
C TYR A 469 -19.43 20.56 -14.84
N HIS A 470 -18.56 21.56 -14.96
CA HIS A 470 -17.77 22.08 -13.84
C HIS A 470 -18.64 22.60 -12.67
N ASN A 471 -19.88 22.98 -12.92
CA ASN A 471 -20.82 23.46 -11.89
C ASN A 471 -21.29 22.36 -10.92
N ILE A 472 -21.21 21.08 -11.33
CA ILE A 472 -21.65 19.93 -10.53
C ILE A 472 -20.48 19.02 -10.12
N LEU A 473 -19.33 19.16 -10.79
CA LEU A 473 -18.13 18.38 -10.48
C LEU A 473 -17.38 18.98 -9.28
N LEU A 474 -16.91 18.11 -8.41
CA LEU A 474 -16.05 18.49 -7.29
C LEU A 474 -14.59 18.52 -7.74
N PRO A 475 -13.92 19.70 -7.73
CA PRO A 475 -12.51 19.78 -8.10
C PRO A 475 -11.61 19.25 -6.98
N TYR A 476 -10.40 18.82 -7.34
CA TYR A 476 -9.33 18.62 -6.39
C TYR A 476 -8.78 19.99 -5.96
N ILE A 477 -8.74 20.21 -4.64
CA ILE A 477 -8.22 21.43 -4.04
C ILE A 477 -6.86 21.11 -3.42
N ASP A 478 -5.81 21.64 -4.05
CA ASP A 478 -4.46 21.61 -3.47
C ASP A 478 -4.32 22.83 -2.53
N GLY A 479 -3.70 22.67 -1.39
CA GLY A 479 -3.49 23.78 -0.44
C GLY A 479 -2.57 24.92 -0.91
N CYS A 480 -2.27 25.01 -2.20
CA CYS A 480 -1.43 26.04 -2.82
C CYS A 480 -2.26 27.25 -3.25
N ASP A 481 -1.69 28.46 -3.18
CA ASP A 481 -2.35 29.75 -3.38
C ASP A 481 -2.91 30.03 -4.80
N CYS A 482 -2.63 29.17 -5.80
CA CYS A 482 -3.21 29.28 -7.16
C CYS A 482 -3.22 27.92 -7.90
N PRO A 483 -3.99 26.93 -7.46
CA PRO A 483 -4.05 25.68 -8.19
C PRO A 483 -4.98 25.79 -9.39
N GLN A 484 -4.52 25.32 -10.56
CA GLN A 484 -5.42 25.03 -11.66
C GLN A 484 -6.39 23.94 -11.23
N PRO A 485 -7.72 24.13 -11.40
CA PRO A 485 -8.68 23.11 -11.03
C PRO A 485 -8.47 21.86 -11.86
N LYS A 486 -8.54 20.70 -11.20
CA LYS A 486 -8.35 19.38 -11.80
C LYS A 486 -9.27 18.36 -11.11
N LEU A 487 -9.49 17.19 -11.70
CA LEU A 487 -10.25 16.13 -11.05
C LEU A 487 -9.49 15.55 -9.85
N PRO A 488 -10.19 15.10 -8.82
CA PRO A 488 -9.63 14.24 -7.77
C PRO A 488 -8.95 12.98 -8.36
N TYR A 489 -7.89 12.52 -7.70
CA TYR A 489 -7.11 11.39 -8.19
C TYR A 489 -6.67 10.43 -7.08
N TYR A 490 -6.39 9.17 -7.47
CA TYR A 490 -5.89 8.15 -6.55
C TYR A 490 -4.63 8.63 -5.82
N GLY A 491 -4.59 8.44 -4.51
CA GLY A 491 -3.53 8.93 -3.63
C GLY A 491 -3.69 10.38 -3.16
N GLY A 492 -4.34 11.26 -3.95
CA GLY A 492 -4.62 12.65 -3.54
C GLY A 492 -5.81 12.79 -2.58
N LEU A 493 -6.65 11.75 -2.48
CA LEU A 493 -7.85 11.75 -1.65
C LEU A 493 -7.63 11.23 -0.23
N ASN A 494 -6.44 10.71 0.08
CA ASN A 494 -6.16 10.08 1.36
C ASN A 494 -6.42 11.05 2.52
N GLY A 495 -7.26 10.61 3.48
CA GLY A 495 -7.64 11.39 4.65
C GLY A 495 -8.42 12.68 4.39
N SER A 496 -8.90 12.95 3.14
CA SER A 496 -9.69 14.14 2.83
C SER A 496 -11.17 13.97 3.16
N ASN A 497 -11.75 14.99 3.77
CA ASN A 497 -13.19 15.09 4.08
C ASN A 497 -13.92 16.13 3.19
N GLN A 498 -13.26 16.61 2.14
CA GLN A 498 -13.76 17.72 1.30
C GLN A 498 -14.93 17.32 0.40
N TYR A 499 -15.19 16.01 0.24
CA TYR A 499 -16.14 15.47 -0.74
C TYR A 499 -17.37 14.83 -0.09
N LEU A 500 -17.60 15.07 1.21
CA LEU A 500 -18.70 14.47 1.99
C LEU A 500 -20.11 14.88 1.51
N GLU A 501 -20.21 15.93 0.72
CA GLU A 501 -21.47 16.36 0.08
C GLU A 501 -21.79 15.58 -1.21
N SER A 502 -20.84 14.77 -1.73
CA SER A 502 -21.05 13.99 -2.95
C SER A 502 -21.94 12.78 -2.67
N THR A 503 -23.00 12.65 -3.45
CA THR A 503 -23.88 11.47 -3.46
C THR A 503 -23.69 10.60 -4.68
N CYS A 504 -22.84 11.00 -5.63
CA CYS A 504 -22.45 10.19 -6.79
C CYS A 504 -20.93 10.15 -6.95
N VAL A 505 -20.37 8.95 -7.06
CA VAL A 505 -18.94 8.69 -7.25
C VAL A 505 -18.72 8.00 -8.59
N ILE A 506 -17.84 8.55 -9.43
CA ILE A 506 -17.45 7.97 -10.72
C ILE A 506 -15.98 7.58 -10.66
N CYS A 507 -15.70 6.28 -10.67
CA CYS A 507 -14.34 5.74 -10.72
C CYS A 507 -13.88 5.63 -12.17
N ALA A 508 -13.26 6.69 -12.69
CA ALA A 508 -12.73 6.73 -14.04
C ALA A 508 -11.34 6.13 -14.11
N GLY A 509 -11.26 4.83 -14.01
CA GLY A 509 -10.05 4.03 -13.97
C GLY A 509 -9.96 3.16 -12.70
N LEU A 510 -9.11 2.14 -12.74
CA LEU A 510 -8.79 1.29 -11.59
C LEU A 510 -7.29 1.38 -11.32
N ASN A 511 -6.92 1.63 -10.07
CA ASN A 511 -5.53 1.83 -9.65
C ASN A 511 -4.76 0.51 -9.59
N ARG A 512 -4.44 -0.04 -10.77
CA ARG A 512 -3.70 -1.30 -10.90
C ARG A 512 -2.21 -1.07 -10.73
N PHE A 513 -1.59 -1.90 -9.92
CA PHE A 513 -0.15 -2.05 -9.86
C PHE A 513 0.38 -2.91 -11.03
N GLU A 514 1.68 -3.01 -11.17
CA GLU A 514 2.28 -3.92 -12.11
C GLU A 514 1.99 -5.39 -11.71
N PRO A 515 1.86 -6.31 -12.68
CA PRO A 515 1.59 -7.73 -12.39
C PRO A 515 2.57 -8.34 -11.37
N LYS A 516 3.83 -7.93 -11.41
CA LYS A 516 4.84 -8.42 -10.48
C LYS A 516 4.51 -8.05 -9.02
N ASP A 517 3.91 -6.88 -8.76
CA ASP A 517 3.64 -6.43 -7.40
C ASP A 517 2.59 -7.33 -6.72
N TYR A 518 1.58 -7.78 -7.48
CA TYR A 518 0.60 -8.75 -6.99
C TYR A 518 1.23 -10.13 -6.75
N LEU A 519 2.13 -10.54 -7.67
CA LEU A 519 2.87 -11.78 -7.54
C LEU A 519 3.73 -11.78 -6.26
N MET A 520 4.45 -10.67 -6.02
CA MET A 520 5.27 -10.51 -4.81
C MET A 520 4.43 -10.53 -3.53
N ARG A 521 3.27 -9.89 -3.54
CA ARG A 521 2.34 -9.89 -2.40
C ARG A 521 1.80 -11.30 -2.14
N ALA A 522 1.45 -12.04 -3.20
CA ALA A 522 1.00 -13.42 -3.10
C ALA A 522 2.08 -14.32 -2.49
N LEU A 523 3.31 -14.23 -3.00
CA LEU A 523 4.44 -15.01 -2.48
C LEU A 523 4.78 -14.67 -1.02
N ALA A 524 4.60 -13.40 -0.61
CA ALA A 524 4.86 -13.00 0.77
C ALA A 524 3.83 -13.54 1.77
N LEU A 525 2.63 -13.92 1.29
CA LEU A 525 1.55 -14.52 2.08
C LEU A 525 1.59 -16.06 2.06
N ASP A 526 2.43 -16.66 1.23
CA ASP A 526 2.47 -18.10 1.00
C ASP A 526 3.25 -18.84 2.09
N GLU A 527 2.64 -19.07 3.23
CA GLU A 527 3.28 -19.81 4.33
C GLU A 527 3.34 -21.32 4.08
N ASP A 528 2.38 -21.88 3.34
CA ASP A 528 2.23 -23.34 3.14
C ASP A 528 2.76 -23.84 1.78
N GLY A 529 3.24 -22.96 0.90
CA GLY A 529 3.76 -23.29 -0.42
C GLY A 529 2.69 -23.54 -1.50
N THR A 530 1.41 -23.33 -1.19
CA THR A 530 0.29 -23.56 -2.13
C THR A 530 0.33 -22.55 -3.28
N ILE A 531 0.51 -21.27 -2.98
CA ILE A 531 0.60 -20.18 -3.96
C ILE A 531 1.86 -20.36 -4.81
N THR A 532 2.98 -20.71 -4.21
CA THR A 532 4.23 -21.01 -4.90
C THR A 532 4.04 -22.12 -5.94
N SER A 533 3.36 -23.21 -5.57
CA SER A 533 3.07 -24.34 -6.46
C SER A 533 2.18 -23.92 -7.64
N GLU A 534 1.14 -23.11 -7.40
CA GLU A 534 0.26 -22.53 -8.43
C GLU A 534 1.05 -21.68 -9.43
N ILE A 535 1.88 -20.76 -8.91
CA ILE A 535 2.72 -19.89 -9.74
C ILE A 535 3.70 -20.69 -10.57
N GLN A 536 4.36 -21.69 -10.00
CA GLN A 536 5.29 -22.58 -10.72
C GLN A 536 4.59 -23.32 -11.85
N GLN A 537 3.40 -23.86 -11.61
CA GLN A 537 2.59 -24.51 -12.63
C GLN A 537 2.22 -23.57 -13.77
N ALA A 538 1.82 -22.35 -13.47
CA ALA A 538 1.49 -21.33 -14.47
C ALA A 538 2.72 -20.92 -15.28
N LEU A 539 3.87 -20.72 -14.62
CA LEU A 539 5.13 -20.37 -15.28
C LEU A 539 5.60 -21.48 -16.24
N ASN A 540 5.37 -22.73 -15.90
CA ASN A 540 5.78 -23.89 -16.74
C ASN A 540 4.81 -24.15 -17.90
N SER A 541 3.57 -23.69 -17.82
CA SER A 541 2.51 -24.04 -18.77
C SER A 541 2.36 -23.08 -19.95
N THR A 542 2.80 -21.83 -19.84
CA THR A 542 2.47 -20.78 -20.82
C THR A 542 3.53 -19.70 -20.98
N THR A 543 3.75 -19.29 -22.23
CA THR A 543 4.54 -18.11 -22.57
C THR A 543 3.71 -17.17 -23.46
N PRO A 544 3.45 -15.91 -23.11
CA PRO A 544 3.81 -15.26 -21.86
C PRO A 544 2.86 -15.64 -20.69
N VAL A 545 3.41 -15.64 -19.49
CA VAL A 545 2.68 -15.86 -18.25
C VAL A 545 1.63 -14.76 -18.06
N ARG A 546 0.41 -15.14 -17.67
CA ARG A 546 -0.71 -14.23 -17.47
C ARG A 546 -1.28 -14.41 -16.06
N LEU A 547 -1.62 -13.30 -15.41
CA LEU A 547 -2.22 -13.33 -14.05
C LEU A 547 -3.52 -14.13 -13.99
N ASP A 548 -4.31 -14.14 -15.08
CA ASP A 548 -5.58 -14.88 -15.16
C ASP A 548 -5.41 -16.41 -15.04
N GLN A 549 -4.18 -16.91 -15.03
CA GLN A 549 -3.82 -18.30 -14.82
C GLN A 549 -3.40 -18.61 -13.38
N MET A 550 -3.40 -17.61 -12.51
CA MET A 550 -2.99 -17.69 -11.11
C MET A 550 -4.12 -17.14 -10.23
N PRO A 551 -5.12 -17.97 -9.86
CA PRO A 551 -6.27 -17.55 -9.08
C PRO A 551 -5.93 -16.85 -7.76
N SER A 552 -4.93 -17.33 -7.03
CA SER A 552 -4.48 -16.72 -5.77
C SER A 552 -3.90 -15.31 -5.99
N VAL A 553 -3.09 -15.12 -7.05
CA VAL A 553 -2.53 -13.81 -7.40
C VAL A 553 -3.63 -12.86 -7.89
N MET A 554 -4.61 -13.39 -8.66
CA MET A 554 -5.77 -12.63 -9.09
C MET A 554 -6.63 -12.17 -7.91
N SER A 555 -6.81 -13.02 -6.90
CA SER A 555 -7.55 -12.68 -5.68
C SER A 555 -6.91 -11.48 -4.97
N ILE A 556 -5.59 -11.45 -4.84
CA ILE A 556 -4.89 -10.30 -4.24
C ILE A 556 -5.08 -9.01 -5.06
N GLN A 557 -5.06 -9.12 -6.39
CA GLN A 557 -5.38 -7.98 -7.25
C GLN A 557 -6.81 -7.48 -7.00
N ASP A 558 -7.77 -8.38 -6.97
CA ASP A 558 -9.19 -8.05 -6.82
C ASP A 558 -9.47 -7.41 -5.45
N PHE A 559 -8.92 -7.95 -4.37
CA PHE A 559 -9.03 -7.35 -3.04
C PHE A 559 -8.35 -5.99 -2.96
N THR A 560 -7.17 -5.82 -3.56
CA THR A 560 -6.48 -4.52 -3.58
C THR A 560 -7.31 -3.46 -4.30
N LEU A 561 -7.89 -3.80 -5.44
CA LEU A 561 -8.75 -2.89 -6.21
C LEU A 561 -10.07 -2.60 -5.49
N ALA A 562 -10.69 -3.61 -4.87
CA ALA A 562 -11.91 -3.44 -4.07
C ALA A 562 -11.64 -2.52 -2.87
N ARG A 563 -10.50 -2.67 -2.17
CA ARG A 563 -10.07 -1.79 -1.08
C ARG A 563 -9.97 -0.34 -1.52
N ASP A 564 -9.34 -0.06 -2.66
CA ASP A 564 -9.24 1.30 -3.20
C ASP A 564 -10.63 1.89 -3.49
N ILE A 565 -11.56 1.10 -4.08
CA ILE A 565 -12.93 1.53 -4.36
C ILE A 565 -13.68 1.82 -3.06
N VAL A 566 -13.60 0.95 -2.06
CA VAL A 566 -14.21 1.16 -0.74
C VAL A 566 -13.74 2.49 -0.13
N GLN A 567 -12.43 2.72 -0.12
CA GLN A 567 -11.87 3.97 0.39
C GLN A 567 -12.41 5.20 -0.37
N LEU A 568 -12.58 5.10 -1.70
CA LEU A 568 -13.12 6.19 -2.51
C LEU A 568 -14.60 6.45 -2.21
N VAL A 569 -15.41 5.41 -2.13
CA VAL A 569 -16.85 5.54 -1.86
C VAL A 569 -17.09 6.18 -0.50
N PHE A 570 -16.28 5.85 0.50
CA PHE A 570 -16.32 6.49 1.82
C PHE A 570 -15.75 7.93 1.88
N ARG A 571 -15.27 8.49 0.76
CA ARG A 571 -15.01 9.94 0.65
C ARG A 571 -16.27 10.73 0.32
N SER A 572 -17.36 10.07 -0.06
CA SER A 572 -18.67 10.64 -0.36
C SER A 572 -19.56 10.74 0.90
N ALA A 573 -20.82 11.14 0.69
CA ALA A 573 -21.86 11.17 1.73
C ALA A 573 -22.15 9.80 2.36
N LEU A 574 -21.62 8.68 1.82
CA LEU A 574 -21.73 7.36 2.46
C LEU A 574 -21.07 7.35 3.83
N ARG A 575 -20.04 8.17 4.05
CA ARG A 575 -19.37 8.30 5.35
C ARG A 575 -20.27 8.78 6.48
N HIS A 576 -21.41 9.41 6.15
CA HIS A 576 -22.45 9.77 7.10
C HIS A 576 -23.42 8.59 7.25
N HIS A 577 -23.12 7.70 8.18
CA HIS A 577 -23.88 6.45 8.40
C HIS A 577 -25.38 6.66 8.70
N TYR A 578 -25.74 7.83 9.23
CA TYR A 578 -27.12 8.25 9.49
C TYR A 578 -27.81 8.93 8.29
N GLY A 579 -27.11 9.13 7.19
CA GLY A 579 -27.67 9.77 6.00
C GLY A 579 -28.71 8.88 5.31
N ALA A 580 -29.79 9.50 4.78
CA ALA A 580 -30.83 8.81 4.02
C ALA A 580 -30.67 8.91 2.51
N ASP A 581 -29.80 9.80 2.03
CA ASP A 581 -29.61 10.04 0.60
C ASP A 581 -29.07 8.80 -0.11
N PRO A 582 -29.64 8.43 -1.27
CA PRO A 582 -29.08 7.35 -2.08
C PRO A 582 -27.70 7.75 -2.60
N ILE A 583 -26.79 6.77 -2.60
CA ILE A 583 -25.40 6.92 -3.08
C ILE A 583 -25.22 6.06 -4.30
N ASP A 584 -24.81 6.66 -5.40
CA ASP A 584 -24.54 5.96 -6.67
C ASP A 584 -23.02 5.91 -6.94
N CYS A 585 -22.48 4.72 -7.17
CA CYS A 585 -21.08 4.51 -7.53
C CYS A 585 -20.92 3.86 -8.89
N TRP A 586 -20.27 4.54 -9.83
CA TRP A 586 -20.06 4.06 -11.19
C TRP A 586 -18.66 3.53 -11.38
N LEU A 587 -18.56 2.28 -11.85
CA LEU A 587 -17.31 1.58 -12.10
C LEU A 587 -17.21 1.24 -13.60
N LEU A 588 -16.08 1.58 -14.22
CA LEU A 588 -15.80 1.24 -15.61
C LEU A 588 -15.04 -0.08 -15.68
N ALA A 589 -15.63 -1.09 -16.32
CA ALA A 589 -15.04 -2.40 -16.58
C ALA A 589 -14.32 -3.04 -15.37
N PRO A 590 -14.95 -3.09 -14.18
CA PRO A 590 -14.36 -3.76 -13.04
C PRO A 590 -14.23 -5.26 -13.31
N PRO A 591 -13.14 -5.92 -12.84
CA PRO A 591 -13.06 -7.38 -12.82
C PRO A 591 -14.18 -8.01 -12.01
N GLN A 592 -14.58 -9.23 -12.37
CA GLN A 592 -15.67 -9.93 -11.66
C GLN A 592 -15.31 -10.21 -10.19
N GLY A 593 -14.04 -10.53 -9.89
CA GLY A 593 -13.59 -10.75 -8.52
C GLY A 593 -13.67 -9.48 -7.67
N VAL A 594 -13.40 -8.30 -8.26
CA VAL A 594 -13.62 -6.99 -7.58
C VAL A 594 -15.08 -6.81 -7.20
N LEU A 595 -16.01 -7.11 -8.13
CA LEU A 595 -17.45 -7.01 -7.84
C LEU A 595 -17.87 -8.00 -6.75
N SER A 596 -17.33 -9.21 -6.74
CA SER A 596 -17.57 -10.19 -5.67
C SER A 596 -17.07 -9.66 -4.32
N ALA A 597 -15.84 -9.20 -4.24
CA ALA A 597 -15.25 -8.65 -3.02
C ALA A 597 -16.04 -7.42 -2.48
N LEU A 598 -16.53 -6.56 -3.38
CA LEU A 598 -17.39 -5.43 -2.98
C LEU A 598 -18.76 -5.90 -2.45
N LYS A 599 -19.36 -6.96 -3.06
CA LYS A 599 -20.62 -7.54 -2.58
C LYS A 599 -20.46 -8.14 -1.19
N ASP A 600 -19.36 -8.86 -0.96
CA ASP A 600 -19.08 -9.48 0.33
C ASP A 600 -18.83 -8.41 1.40
N HIS A 601 -18.12 -7.32 1.06
CA HIS A 601 -17.81 -6.24 1.99
C HIS A 601 -19.05 -5.39 2.35
N PHE A 602 -19.88 -5.02 1.36
CA PHE A 602 -21.02 -4.14 1.56
C PHE A 602 -22.35 -4.88 1.85
N GLY A 603 -22.35 -6.21 1.79
CA GLY A 603 -23.50 -7.04 2.15
C GLY A 603 -24.79 -6.71 1.39
N ASN A 604 -25.58 -5.78 1.89
CA ASN A 604 -26.94 -5.47 1.41
C ASN A 604 -27.02 -4.28 0.42
N CYS A 605 -25.91 -3.87 -0.22
CA CYS A 605 -25.93 -2.84 -1.27
C CYS A 605 -26.49 -3.40 -2.60
N ASN A 606 -26.85 -2.47 -3.51
CA ASN A 606 -27.39 -2.83 -4.82
C ASN A 606 -26.28 -2.88 -5.89
N PHE A 607 -26.42 -3.82 -6.86
CA PHE A 607 -25.52 -3.92 -8.01
C PHE A 607 -26.33 -3.94 -9.30
N ILE A 608 -26.02 -3.03 -10.23
CA ILE A 608 -26.64 -2.90 -11.54
C ILE A 608 -25.56 -3.01 -12.60
N GLU A 609 -25.72 -3.98 -13.49
CA GLU A 609 -24.83 -4.16 -14.64
C GLU A 609 -25.35 -3.37 -15.85
N ILE A 610 -24.48 -2.55 -16.45
CA ILE A 610 -24.75 -1.79 -17.68
C ILE A 610 -24.04 -2.51 -18.83
N PRO A 611 -24.78 -3.12 -19.77
CA PRO A 611 -24.23 -4.11 -20.70
C PRO A 611 -23.37 -3.52 -21.82
N SER A 612 -23.55 -2.25 -22.19
CA SER A 612 -22.85 -1.66 -23.32
C SER A 612 -22.38 -0.23 -23.05
N LEU A 613 -21.24 0.11 -23.63
CA LEU A 613 -20.75 1.49 -23.66
C LEU A 613 -21.61 2.36 -24.61
N PRO A 614 -21.73 3.67 -24.34
CA PRO A 614 -22.31 4.61 -25.31
C PRO A 614 -21.53 4.59 -26.63
N GLU A 615 -22.25 4.73 -27.74
CA GLU A 615 -21.67 4.70 -29.10
C GLU A 615 -20.59 5.77 -29.28
N SER A 616 -20.78 6.96 -28.68
CA SER A 616 -19.79 8.04 -28.67
C SER A 616 -18.43 7.64 -28.08
N CYS A 617 -18.43 6.74 -27.09
CA CYS A 617 -17.21 6.22 -26.48
C CYS A 617 -16.47 5.29 -27.46
N VAL A 618 -17.21 4.41 -28.12
CA VAL A 618 -16.65 3.49 -29.12
C VAL A 618 -16.07 4.28 -30.30
N GLN A 619 -16.79 5.26 -30.81
CA GLN A 619 -16.32 6.14 -31.89
C GLN A 619 -15.07 6.95 -31.51
N ALA A 620 -14.97 7.45 -30.28
CA ALA A 620 -13.79 8.16 -29.81
C ALA A 620 -12.52 7.29 -29.81
N THR A 621 -12.63 5.99 -29.55
CA THR A 621 -11.48 5.07 -29.62
C THR A 621 -10.99 4.84 -31.05
N LEU A 622 -11.86 5.02 -32.04
CA LEU A 622 -11.54 4.88 -33.46
C LEU A 622 -10.93 6.16 -34.05
N THR A 623 -11.57 7.30 -33.76
CA THR A 623 -11.27 8.58 -34.42
C THR A 623 -10.31 9.47 -33.64
N GLY A 624 -10.15 9.22 -32.33
CA GLY A 624 -9.37 10.05 -31.45
C GLY A 624 -7.86 9.90 -31.64
N LYS A 625 -7.12 11.01 -31.41
CA LYS A 625 -5.66 11.00 -31.42
C LYS A 625 -5.10 10.48 -30.12
N ARG A 626 -3.91 9.89 -30.14
CA ARG A 626 -3.15 9.58 -28.90
C ARG A 626 -2.93 10.86 -28.10
N TYR A 627 -2.83 10.74 -26.79
CA TYR A 627 -2.51 11.84 -25.88
C TYR A 627 -1.24 12.63 -26.33
N ALA A 628 -0.32 11.95 -27.04
CA ALA A 628 0.88 12.54 -27.66
C ALA A 628 0.70 12.95 -29.15
N GLY A 629 -0.53 13.01 -29.67
CA GLY A 629 -0.82 13.52 -31.02
C GLY A 629 -0.70 12.51 -32.17
N SER A 630 -0.43 11.23 -31.92
CA SER A 630 -0.33 10.20 -32.97
C SER A 630 -1.66 9.44 -33.18
N GLU A 631 -1.90 9.00 -34.44
CA GLU A 631 -3.06 8.21 -34.83
C GLU A 631 -3.18 6.87 -34.06
N THR A 632 -4.40 6.41 -33.75
CA THR A 632 -4.61 5.14 -33.04
C THR A 632 -4.28 3.94 -33.92
N LEU A 633 -3.91 2.82 -33.31
CA LEU A 633 -3.68 1.59 -34.05
C LEU A 633 -4.96 1.07 -34.71
N ALA A 634 -6.11 1.26 -34.04
CA ALA A 634 -7.42 0.90 -34.58
C ALA A 634 -7.80 1.79 -35.75
N SER A 635 -7.55 3.12 -35.65
CA SER A 635 -7.75 4.07 -36.74
C SER A 635 -6.89 3.73 -37.96
N LYS A 636 -5.60 3.42 -37.76
CA LYS A 636 -4.71 3.00 -38.84
C LYS A 636 -5.23 1.76 -39.57
N MET A 637 -5.67 0.75 -38.81
CA MET A 637 -6.22 -0.46 -39.38
C MET A 637 -7.53 -0.22 -40.11
N LEU A 638 -8.42 0.58 -39.53
CA LEU A 638 -9.72 0.90 -40.15
C LEU A 638 -9.51 1.71 -41.42
N ASN A 639 -8.66 2.73 -41.45
CA ASN A 639 -8.30 3.48 -42.64
C ASN A 639 -7.73 2.58 -43.73
N TRP A 640 -6.85 1.63 -43.35
CA TRP A 640 -6.30 0.69 -44.30
C TRP A 640 -7.41 -0.22 -44.87
N LEU A 641 -8.28 -0.77 -44.03
CA LEU A 641 -9.39 -1.63 -44.42
C LEU A 641 -10.40 -0.91 -45.37
N GLN A 642 -10.69 0.35 -45.09
CA GLN A 642 -11.60 1.17 -45.94
C GLN A 642 -11.01 1.45 -47.32
N ASN A 643 -9.68 1.64 -47.41
CA ASN A 643 -8.96 1.91 -48.64
C ASN A 643 -8.40 0.65 -49.32
N TRP A 644 -8.62 -0.53 -48.74
CA TRP A 644 -8.15 -1.79 -49.31
C TRP A 644 -8.99 -2.13 -50.57
N ASP A 645 -8.27 -2.45 -51.65
CA ASP A 645 -8.86 -2.76 -52.95
C ASP A 645 -9.61 -4.12 -53.04
N GLY A 646 -9.59 -4.90 -51.93
CA GLY A 646 -10.26 -6.19 -51.88
C GLY A 646 -9.41 -7.36 -52.38
N SER A 647 -8.20 -7.12 -52.86
CA SER A 647 -7.30 -8.20 -53.29
C SER A 647 -6.99 -9.15 -52.14
N PRO A 648 -6.75 -10.45 -52.40
CA PRO A 648 -6.40 -11.42 -51.37
C PRO A 648 -5.15 -11.01 -50.58
N VAL A 649 -5.29 -10.87 -49.27
CA VAL A 649 -4.18 -10.46 -48.37
C VAL A 649 -4.05 -11.39 -47.15
N SER A 650 -2.84 -11.65 -46.72
CA SER A 650 -2.59 -12.40 -45.48
C SER A 650 -2.62 -11.48 -44.25
N PRO A 651 -2.80 -12.02 -43.03
CA PRO A 651 -2.64 -11.25 -41.80
C PRO A 651 -1.27 -10.56 -41.71
N ASN A 652 -0.25 -11.12 -42.34
CA ASN A 652 1.10 -10.57 -42.34
C ASN A 652 1.19 -9.33 -43.24
N ASP A 653 0.53 -9.36 -44.42
CA ASP A 653 0.49 -8.22 -45.35
C ASP A 653 -0.22 -7.03 -44.71
N ILE A 654 -1.35 -7.28 -44.03
CA ILE A 654 -2.06 -6.23 -43.28
C ILE A 654 -1.17 -5.62 -42.19
N ARG A 655 -0.44 -6.47 -41.45
CA ARG A 655 0.48 -6.01 -40.42
C ARG A 655 1.60 -5.14 -40.96
N GLN A 656 2.20 -5.56 -42.09
CA GLN A 656 3.25 -4.78 -42.75
C GLN A 656 2.71 -3.43 -43.23
N ALA A 657 1.56 -3.42 -43.88
CA ALA A 657 0.93 -2.20 -44.41
C ALA A 657 0.51 -1.22 -43.30
N THR A 658 0.07 -1.72 -42.15
CA THR A 658 -0.39 -0.91 -41.01
C THR A 658 0.71 -0.63 -39.98
N GLY A 659 1.87 -1.28 -40.07
CA GLY A 659 2.95 -1.19 -39.09
C GLY A 659 2.62 -1.82 -37.73
N LEU A 660 1.67 -2.79 -37.69
CA LEU A 660 1.23 -3.44 -36.46
C LEU A 660 2.10 -4.67 -36.13
N SER A 661 2.49 -4.81 -34.86
CA SER A 661 3.04 -6.08 -34.37
C SER A 661 1.96 -7.18 -34.35
N GLN A 662 2.37 -8.44 -34.23
CA GLN A 662 1.41 -9.56 -34.21
C GLN A 662 0.41 -9.45 -33.06
N ASN A 663 0.85 -9.02 -31.89
CA ASN A 663 -0.03 -8.85 -30.73
C ASN A 663 -0.97 -7.66 -30.90
N GLN A 664 -0.46 -6.54 -31.40
CA GLN A 664 -1.28 -5.36 -31.71
C GLN A 664 -2.34 -5.68 -32.76
N PHE A 665 -2.01 -6.44 -33.80
CA PHE A 665 -2.98 -6.87 -34.81
C PHE A 665 -4.10 -7.73 -34.21
N LYS A 666 -3.76 -8.72 -33.36
CA LYS A 666 -4.75 -9.55 -32.67
C LYS A 666 -5.66 -8.72 -31.76
N GLU A 667 -5.10 -7.72 -31.08
CA GLU A 667 -5.85 -6.85 -30.19
C GLU A 667 -6.78 -5.90 -30.95
N VAL A 668 -6.25 -5.26 -31.99
CA VAL A 668 -7.00 -4.33 -32.84
C VAL A 668 -8.14 -5.06 -33.56
N ARG A 669 -7.95 -6.31 -33.98
CA ARG A 669 -9.02 -7.13 -34.59
C ARG A 669 -10.21 -7.41 -33.66
N ARG A 670 -10.03 -7.34 -32.36
CA ARG A 670 -11.11 -7.47 -31.37
C ARG A 670 -11.88 -6.18 -31.15
N HIS A 671 -11.45 -5.08 -31.78
CA HIS A 671 -12.19 -3.82 -31.71
C HIS A 671 -13.55 -3.96 -32.40
N PRO A 672 -14.67 -3.57 -31.77
CA PRO A 672 -16.02 -3.83 -32.27
C PRO A 672 -16.24 -3.42 -33.75
N GLU A 673 -15.82 -2.22 -34.13
CA GLU A 673 -15.95 -1.72 -35.50
C GLU A 673 -15.11 -2.49 -36.51
N ILE A 674 -13.91 -2.90 -36.12
CA ILE A 674 -13.04 -3.69 -36.99
C ILE A 674 -13.58 -5.11 -37.10
N GLN A 675 -14.07 -5.68 -36.02
CA GLN A 675 -14.72 -6.98 -36.00
C GLN A 675 -15.98 -6.95 -36.91
N LYS A 676 -16.84 -5.93 -36.77
CA LYS A 676 -17.98 -5.70 -37.61
C LYS A 676 -17.60 -5.60 -39.09
N PHE A 677 -16.52 -4.83 -39.40
CA PHE A 677 -16.02 -4.74 -40.78
C PHE A 677 -15.60 -6.11 -41.32
N PHE A 678 -14.89 -6.91 -40.54
CA PHE A 678 -14.51 -8.26 -40.95
C PHE A 678 -15.71 -9.19 -41.14
N GLU A 679 -16.72 -9.13 -40.30
CA GLU A 679 -17.92 -9.93 -40.36
C GLU A 679 -18.79 -9.56 -41.58
N THR A 680 -18.87 -8.27 -41.93
CA THR A 680 -19.73 -7.79 -43.01
C THR A 680 -19.03 -7.70 -44.36
N HIS A 681 -17.73 -7.42 -44.40
CA HIS A 681 -17.04 -7.09 -45.66
C HIS A 681 -15.86 -8.02 -46.00
N VAL A 682 -15.53 -9.00 -45.14
CA VAL A 682 -14.36 -9.84 -45.39
C VAL A 682 -14.69 -11.32 -45.36
N LYS A 683 -14.36 -12.02 -46.44
CA LYS A 683 -14.37 -13.49 -46.48
C LYS A 683 -13.00 -14.02 -46.06
N THR A 684 -12.99 -14.89 -45.07
CA THR A 684 -11.77 -15.56 -44.59
C THR A 684 -11.67 -16.95 -45.24
N SER A 685 -10.52 -17.26 -45.81
CA SER A 685 -10.18 -18.59 -46.36
C SER A 685 -8.91 -19.12 -45.75
N GLY A 686 -8.77 -20.44 -45.60
CA GLY A 686 -7.63 -21.07 -44.96
C GLY A 686 -7.64 -21.01 -43.45
N SER A 687 -6.59 -21.56 -42.81
CA SER A 687 -6.42 -21.57 -41.35
C SER A 687 -4.95 -21.37 -40.95
N GLY A 688 -4.75 -20.81 -39.77
CA GLY A 688 -3.41 -20.60 -39.20
C GLY A 688 -2.53 -19.69 -40.06
N ARG A 689 -1.34 -20.18 -40.46
CA ARG A 689 -0.38 -19.42 -41.29
C ARG A 689 -0.81 -19.21 -42.73
N HIS A 690 -1.80 -19.96 -43.20
CA HIS A 690 -2.36 -19.89 -44.54
C HIS A 690 -3.70 -19.14 -44.60
N THR A 691 -4.03 -18.36 -43.59
CA THR A 691 -5.23 -17.53 -43.59
C THR A 691 -5.10 -16.41 -44.61
N THR A 692 -6.12 -16.26 -45.47
CA THR A 692 -6.22 -15.19 -46.47
C THR A 692 -7.57 -14.49 -46.33
N TYR A 693 -7.55 -13.18 -46.40
CA TYR A 693 -8.73 -12.31 -46.38
C TYR A 693 -8.98 -11.77 -47.76
N CYS A 694 -10.25 -11.77 -48.19
CA CYS A 694 -10.72 -11.17 -49.44
C CYS A 694 -11.94 -10.30 -49.13
N ARG A 695 -12.08 -9.16 -49.77
CA ARG A 695 -13.27 -8.32 -49.62
C ARG A 695 -14.45 -8.98 -50.31
N ILE A 696 -15.59 -8.94 -49.66
CA ILE A 696 -16.85 -9.36 -50.25
C ILE A 696 -17.38 -8.15 -51.02
N ASP A 697 -17.39 -8.21 -52.38
CA ASP A 697 -18.03 -7.20 -53.17
C ASP A 697 -19.54 -7.28 -52.89
N MET A 698 -20.10 -6.30 -52.21
CA MET A 698 -21.54 -6.09 -52.20
C MET A 698 -21.90 -5.70 -53.62
N LYS A 699 -22.37 -6.64 -54.43
CA LYS A 699 -23.06 -6.31 -55.65
C LYS A 699 -24.25 -5.44 -55.29
N GLU A 700 -24.26 -4.24 -55.88
CA GLU A 700 -25.42 -3.37 -55.80
C GLU A 700 -26.68 -4.20 -56.13
N GLU A 701 -27.59 -4.31 -55.13
CA GLU A 701 -28.99 -4.67 -55.39
C GLU A 701 -29.77 -3.41 -55.71
#